data_7a854c92d3a0f346ae6ac10386e58d0f
#
_entry.id   7a854c92d3a0f346ae6ac10386e58d0f
#
_cell.length_a   1.000
_cell.length_b   1.000
_cell.length_c   1.000
_cell.angle_alpha   90.00
_cell.angle_beta   90.00
_cell.angle_gamma   90.00
#
_symmetry.space_group_name_H-M   'P 1'
#
loop_
_entity.id
_entity.type
_entity.pdbx_description
1 polymer ?
#
loop_
_entity_poly.entity_id
_entity_poly.type
_entity_poly.pdbx_seq_one_letter_code
_entity_poly.pdbx_strand_id
1 'polypeptide(L)'
;MFIPTTPEELRRLNWTELDVVLVSGDTYIDSPYSGAALIGQQLMRAGYRVGIIAQPDVGSAVDITRLGEPRLFWGVTAGAVDSLVANTTALGKPRRTDDHTPGGLNDRRPDRATIVYANLIRQHFKRTAPIVLGGVEASLRRVTHYDYWSDSLRRSLLLDAKADYLLYGMADMSVLALAEALRDGQDPRGLRGLVYASAEMPADYLELPSYEEVCADDDRFIEMFHMFYDNNDPISARGLAQRYGDRYVVQNPPPPTLTTEEMDAVYALPFEYAVHPYYAAQGEVRALETIQFSIPTHRGCYGECNFCAIAVHEGRRVTWRSKASILAEARAMRDRPGFRGIIHDLSGPTANMYGFECHVKAHRGACQDKSCIYPQVCPLLGLTHAPHTGLLKAVRQVEGVRKVFVGSGIRHDLVMADAEHGASYMEELVGHHVSGQLKLAPEHSQPAVLRQMRKPGTDSLLAFKQRFEAINQRLGKEQYLTYYIIAAHPGCSDGDMLALRQFASENLGVLPEQVQIFTPTPSTYSSLMYYTGKDPFRGKPLFVEKSQTGKMRQKAAITGWGNKGKPLPDPDRQPARNPERAESQRPEKPRAHADKQKAQRAPIIREETPLSARDNAPVVRVVRDDFGSFLHNQAPEGWEERRASRADKGGADRRQGYSGSKAPRREGESRERKDWKPREGAPGSKAPRTGGKQRSQSSYHGERGGKPGYHKTGSRGKSGTDYRAGNQNQDSRPRKKTKPRGTGGNSSSDERA
;
A
#
# COMPACT_ATOMS: atom_id res chain seq x y z
N MET A 1 10.91 -6.77 -21.67
CA MET A 1 11.28 -5.51 -22.37
C MET A 1 10.60 -4.35 -21.66
N PHE A 2 11.36 -3.30 -21.32
CA PHE A 2 10.78 -2.08 -20.75
C PHE A 2 9.74 -1.46 -21.67
N ILE A 3 8.72 -0.86 -21.06
CA ILE A 3 7.76 -0.01 -21.77
C ILE A 3 8.47 1.28 -22.18
N PRO A 4 8.31 1.76 -23.43
CA PRO A 4 8.99 2.95 -23.92
C PRO A 4 8.75 4.19 -23.05
N THR A 5 9.81 4.96 -22.88
CA THR A 5 9.83 6.21 -22.11
C THR A 5 10.44 7.38 -22.89
N THR A 6 11.09 7.08 -24.03
CA THR A 6 11.77 8.07 -24.87
C THR A 6 11.32 7.98 -26.35
N PRO A 7 11.43 9.08 -27.11
CA PRO A 7 11.14 9.06 -28.56
C PRO A 7 12.04 8.10 -29.35
N GLU A 8 13.28 7.87 -28.87
CA GLU A 8 14.23 6.93 -29.48
C GLU A 8 13.72 5.50 -29.41
N GLU A 9 13.10 5.12 -28.28
CA GLU A 9 12.52 3.80 -28.08
C GLU A 9 11.30 3.60 -28.96
N LEU A 10 10.44 4.62 -29.12
CA LEU A 10 9.32 4.58 -30.07
C LEU A 10 9.80 4.34 -31.51
N ARG A 11 10.86 5.07 -31.93
CA ARG A 11 11.45 4.89 -33.27
C ARG A 11 11.98 3.45 -33.48
N ARG A 12 12.65 2.88 -32.47
CA ARG A 12 13.14 1.48 -32.53
C ARG A 12 12.01 0.46 -32.68
N LEU A 13 10.84 0.76 -32.09
CA LEU A 13 9.64 -0.07 -32.19
C LEU A 13 8.81 0.20 -33.45
N ASN A 14 9.21 1.17 -34.28
CA ASN A 14 8.45 1.67 -35.41
C ASN A 14 7.04 2.17 -35.01
N TRP A 15 6.93 2.77 -33.83
CA TRP A 15 5.69 3.36 -33.36
C TRP A 15 5.67 4.86 -33.61
N THR A 16 4.69 5.33 -34.38
CA THR A 16 4.47 6.74 -34.69
C THR A 16 3.55 7.42 -33.69
N GLU A 17 2.75 6.65 -33.01
CA GLU A 17 1.78 7.10 -31.98
C GLU A 17 1.59 6.02 -30.92
N LEU A 18 1.13 6.43 -29.76
CA LEU A 18 0.77 5.56 -28.64
C LEU A 18 -0.75 5.48 -28.48
N ASP A 19 -1.23 4.34 -28.00
CA ASP A 19 -2.63 4.18 -27.60
C ASP A 19 -2.85 4.76 -26.20
N VAL A 20 -1.89 4.55 -25.29
CA VAL A 20 -1.96 4.98 -23.89
C VAL A 20 -0.62 5.56 -23.45
N VAL A 21 -0.67 6.67 -22.72
CA VAL A 21 0.49 7.21 -21.99
C VAL A 21 0.18 7.21 -20.50
N LEU A 22 1.01 6.52 -19.71
CA LEU A 22 0.91 6.49 -18.26
C LEU A 22 1.84 7.53 -17.63
N VAL A 23 1.30 8.39 -16.77
CA VAL A 23 2.04 9.41 -16.03
C VAL A 23 2.07 9.02 -14.55
N SER A 24 3.26 8.84 -13.99
CA SER A 24 3.47 8.33 -12.62
C SER A 24 4.22 9.31 -11.74
N GLY A 25 3.81 9.42 -10.47
CA GLY A 25 4.55 10.15 -9.43
C GLY A 25 5.77 9.42 -8.90
N ASP A 26 5.89 8.12 -9.14
CA ASP A 26 7.07 7.31 -8.83
C ASP A 26 7.91 7.09 -10.09
N THR A 27 9.22 6.97 -9.92
CA THR A 27 10.13 6.54 -10.99
C THR A 27 9.68 5.21 -11.59
N TYR A 28 9.94 5.01 -12.87
CA TYR A 28 9.60 3.76 -13.54
C TYR A 28 10.56 2.63 -13.15
N ILE A 29 10.10 1.79 -12.24
CA ILE A 29 10.66 0.47 -11.93
C ILE A 29 9.77 -0.56 -12.63
N ASP A 30 10.32 -1.35 -13.54
CA ASP A 30 9.58 -2.41 -14.22
C ASP A 30 9.49 -3.66 -13.34
N SER A 31 8.44 -3.69 -12.53
CA SER A 31 8.22 -4.71 -11.50
C SER A 31 6.72 -4.84 -11.21
N PRO A 32 6.22 -6.03 -10.81
CA PRO A 32 4.83 -6.22 -10.40
C PRO A 32 4.44 -5.44 -9.13
N TYR A 33 5.41 -4.89 -8.41
CA TYR A 33 5.18 -3.96 -7.30
C TYR A 33 4.88 -2.52 -7.74
N SER A 34 5.18 -2.16 -8.99
CA SER A 34 4.91 -0.84 -9.56
C SER A 34 3.58 -0.85 -10.32
N GLY A 35 2.58 -0.10 -9.84
CA GLY A 35 1.26 -0.05 -10.48
C GLY A 35 1.31 0.42 -11.93
N ALA A 36 2.15 1.42 -12.25
CA ALA A 36 2.29 1.90 -13.62
C ALA A 36 2.91 0.84 -14.54
N ALA A 37 3.93 0.11 -14.06
CA ALA A 37 4.53 -0.99 -14.81
C ALA A 37 3.53 -2.12 -15.04
N LEU A 38 2.81 -2.53 -13.99
CA LEU A 38 1.86 -3.64 -14.07
C LEU A 38 0.71 -3.32 -15.05
N ILE A 39 0.08 -2.16 -14.92
CA ILE A 39 -0.98 -1.70 -15.83
C ILE A 39 -0.46 -1.56 -17.26
N GLY A 40 0.73 -0.99 -17.43
CA GLY A 40 1.36 -0.85 -18.73
C GLY A 40 1.66 -2.18 -19.41
N GLN A 41 2.23 -3.15 -18.67
CA GLN A 41 2.50 -4.51 -19.19
C GLN A 41 1.21 -5.27 -19.53
N GLN A 42 0.13 -5.09 -18.73
CA GLN A 42 -1.19 -5.66 -19.05
C GLN A 42 -1.73 -5.12 -20.38
N LEU A 43 -1.69 -3.81 -20.57
CA LEU A 43 -2.12 -3.16 -21.81
C LEU A 43 -1.22 -3.60 -23.01
N MET A 44 0.09 -3.66 -22.82
CA MET A 44 1.03 -4.16 -23.85
C MET A 44 0.71 -5.60 -24.26
N ARG A 45 0.44 -6.48 -23.30
CA ARG A 45 0.03 -7.86 -23.56
C ARG A 45 -1.28 -7.95 -24.34
N ALA A 46 -2.19 -7.00 -24.13
CA ALA A 46 -3.45 -6.90 -24.87
C ALA A 46 -3.28 -6.26 -26.27
N GLY A 47 -2.04 -5.90 -26.67
CA GLY A 47 -1.71 -5.38 -28.00
C GLY A 47 -1.79 -3.87 -28.13
N TYR A 48 -1.96 -3.12 -27.03
CA TYR A 48 -1.91 -1.66 -27.06
C TYR A 48 -0.47 -1.14 -27.03
N ARG A 49 -0.24 -0.03 -27.72
CA ARG A 49 1.05 0.69 -27.68
C ARG A 49 1.05 1.64 -26.49
N VAL A 50 1.89 1.35 -25.50
CA VAL A 50 1.92 2.06 -24.22
C VAL A 50 3.26 2.77 -24.05
N GLY A 51 3.23 3.98 -23.49
CA GLY A 51 4.41 4.71 -23.02
C GLY A 51 4.29 5.10 -21.56
N ILE A 52 5.43 5.27 -20.85
CA ILE A 52 5.47 5.73 -19.47
C ILE A 52 6.27 7.02 -19.35
N ILE A 53 5.67 8.04 -18.71
CA ILE A 53 6.33 9.26 -18.28
C ILE A 53 6.29 9.28 -16.75
N ALA A 54 7.42 9.02 -16.09
CA ALA A 54 7.51 9.03 -14.64
C ALA A 54 8.14 10.34 -14.17
N GLN A 55 7.56 10.90 -13.10
CA GLN A 55 8.01 12.13 -12.44
C GLN A 55 8.35 13.27 -13.42
N PRO A 56 7.41 13.67 -14.32
CA PRO A 56 7.68 14.76 -15.27
C PRO A 56 7.99 16.06 -14.53
N ASP A 57 8.90 16.85 -15.09
CA ASP A 57 9.14 18.22 -14.63
C ASP A 57 7.86 19.05 -14.83
N VAL A 58 7.29 19.53 -13.73
CA VAL A 58 6.04 20.31 -13.74
C VAL A 58 6.27 21.77 -14.16
N GLY A 59 7.51 22.21 -14.20
CA GLY A 59 7.90 23.56 -14.63
C GLY A 59 8.09 23.70 -16.14
N SER A 60 8.10 22.59 -16.91
CA SER A 60 8.36 22.61 -18.33
C SER A 60 7.44 21.68 -19.13
N ALA A 61 7.37 21.90 -20.46
CA ALA A 61 6.64 21.06 -21.38
C ALA A 61 7.41 19.79 -21.79
N VAL A 62 8.72 19.77 -21.59
CA VAL A 62 9.64 18.82 -22.23
C VAL A 62 9.28 17.38 -21.90
N ASP A 63 9.07 17.09 -20.63
CA ASP A 63 8.79 15.72 -20.20
C ASP A 63 7.39 15.27 -20.63
N ILE A 64 6.37 16.08 -20.35
CA ILE A 64 4.98 15.68 -20.60
C ILE A 64 4.64 15.54 -22.07
N THR A 65 5.37 16.25 -22.95
CA THR A 65 5.13 16.21 -24.41
C THR A 65 6.05 15.22 -25.14
N ARG A 66 7.06 14.64 -24.49
CA ARG A 66 8.12 13.87 -25.15
C ARG A 66 7.66 12.62 -25.91
N LEU A 67 6.54 12.01 -25.48
CA LEU A 67 5.97 10.82 -26.15
C LEU A 67 4.79 11.13 -27.07
N GLY A 68 4.40 12.41 -27.18
CA GLY A 68 3.23 12.83 -27.92
C GLY A 68 1.91 12.55 -27.17
N GLU A 69 0.81 12.82 -27.84
CA GLU A 69 -0.54 12.62 -27.35
C GLU A 69 -0.98 11.17 -27.58
N PRO A 70 -1.57 10.47 -26.59
CA PRO A 70 -2.10 9.13 -26.79
C PRO A 70 -3.41 9.17 -27.57
N ARG A 71 -3.71 8.12 -28.31
CA ARG A 71 -4.92 7.99 -29.09
C ARG A 71 -6.17 7.69 -28.23
N LEU A 72 -6.02 6.89 -27.16
CA LEU A 72 -7.13 6.42 -26.34
C LEU A 72 -7.27 7.19 -25.04
N PHE A 73 -6.22 7.23 -24.22
CA PHE A 73 -6.26 7.94 -22.94
C PHE A 73 -4.89 8.19 -22.30
N TRP A 74 -4.85 9.19 -21.43
CA TRP A 74 -3.80 9.41 -20.46
C TRP A 74 -4.15 8.70 -19.16
N GLY A 75 -3.29 7.81 -18.65
CA GLY A 75 -3.44 7.22 -17.32
C GLY A 75 -2.58 7.97 -16.31
N VAL A 76 -3.16 8.50 -15.24
CA VAL A 76 -2.45 9.35 -14.26
C VAL A 76 -2.51 8.75 -12.86
N THR A 77 -1.35 8.57 -12.21
CA THR A 77 -1.23 8.06 -10.84
C THR A 77 -0.21 8.85 -10.03
N ALA A 78 -0.43 8.96 -8.73
CA ALA A 78 0.53 9.54 -7.79
C ALA A 78 1.71 8.61 -7.45
N GLY A 79 1.62 7.31 -7.80
CA GLY A 79 2.59 6.28 -7.44
C GLY A 79 2.05 5.29 -6.41
N ALA A 80 2.95 4.65 -5.68
CA ALA A 80 2.64 3.59 -4.71
C ALA A 80 1.89 4.05 -3.46
N VAL A 81 1.94 5.35 -3.15
CA VAL A 81 1.24 5.98 -2.02
C VAL A 81 0.60 7.30 -2.44
N ASP A 82 -0.32 7.81 -1.61
CA ASP A 82 -0.86 9.17 -1.75
C ASP A 82 0.29 10.20 -1.73
N SER A 83 0.31 11.14 -2.68
CA SER A 83 1.43 12.08 -2.87
C SER A 83 1.67 12.96 -1.65
N LEU A 84 0.63 13.37 -0.94
CA LEU A 84 0.78 14.17 0.30
C LEU A 84 1.36 13.33 1.44
N VAL A 85 0.99 12.05 1.54
CA VAL A 85 1.59 11.11 2.50
C VAL A 85 3.07 10.86 2.16
N ALA A 86 3.40 10.74 0.87
CA ALA A 86 4.77 10.56 0.40
C ALA A 86 5.64 11.80 0.68
N ASN A 87 5.11 13.00 0.46
CA ASN A 87 5.87 14.24 0.52
C ASN A 87 5.94 14.87 1.91
N THR A 88 5.00 14.52 2.81
CA THR A 88 4.80 15.25 4.06
C THR A 88 4.72 14.32 5.26
N THR A 89 5.37 14.69 6.36
CA THR A 89 5.28 13.96 7.62
C THR A 89 3.93 14.18 8.31
N ALA A 90 3.60 13.34 9.31
CA ALA A 90 2.42 13.51 10.16
C ALA A 90 2.36 14.85 10.91
N LEU A 91 3.46 15.59 10.97
CA LEU A 91 3.56 16.91 11.57
C LEU A 91 3.49 18.07 10.54
N GLY A 92 3.10 17.77 9.29
CA GLY A 92 3.01 18.75 8.22
C GLY A 92 4.36 19.29 7.74
N LYS A 93 5.46 18.60 8.00
CA LYS A 93 6.80 18.98 7.51
C LYS A 93 7.13 18.26 6.22
N PRO A 94 7.71 18.93 5.20
CA PRO A 94 8.18 18.26 3.99
C PRO A 94 9.20 17.17 4.34
N ARG A 95 9.10 16.02 3.67
CA ARG A 95 10.13 14.99 3.70
C ARG A 95 11.30 15.42 2.83
N ARG A 96 12.50 15.04 3.22
CA ARG A 96 13.73 15.36 2.48
C ARG A 96 14.11 14.27 1.51
N THR A 97 13.72 13.05 1.79
CA THR A 97 14.09 11.85 1.01
C THR A 97 12.85 11.19 0.44
N ASP A 98 13.01 10.59 -0.74
CA ASP A 98 12.02 9.76 -1.41
C ASP A 98 12.72 8.57 -2.05
N ASP A 99 12.42 7.38 -1.58
CA ASP A 99 13.02 6.13 -2.08
C ASP A 99 12.60 5.80 -3.52
N HIS A 100 11.51 6.42 -4.02
CA HIS A 100 11.01 6.25 -5.38
C HIS A 100 11.53 7.31 -6.35
N THR A 101 12.45 8.19 -5.93
CA THR A 101 13.04 9.23 -6.79
C THR A 101 14.53 8.93 -7.05
N PRO A 102 15.03 9.07 -8.29
CA PRO A 102 16.45 8.91 -8.59
C PRO A 102 17.30 9.87 -7.76
N GLY A 103 18.35 9.34 -7.13
CA GLY A 103 19.18 10.09 -6.17
C GLY A 103 18.57 10.24 -4.78
N GLY A 104 17.34 9.77 -4.54
CA GLY A 104 16.73 9.69 -3.22
C GLY A 104 16.27 11.01 -2.60
N LEU A 105 16.21 12.11 -3.38
CA LEU A 105 15.70 13.40 -2.90
C LEU A 105 14.20 13.53 -3.20
N ASN A 106 13.45 14.12 -2.27
CA ASN A 106 12.02 14.38 -2.44
C ASN A 106 11.78 15.73 -3.07
N ASP A 107 12.13 15.88 -4.36
CA ASP A 107 12.09 17.13 -5.11
C ASP A 107 11.35 17.04 -6.45
N ARG A 108 10.85 15.85 -6.84
CA ARG A 108 10.22 15.64 -8.14
C ARG A 108 8.72 15.41 -8.09
N ARG A 109 8.24 14.63 -7.12
CA ARG A 109 6.80 14.38 -7.00
C ARG A 109 6.12 15.61 -6.44
N PRO A 110 5.17 16.25 -7.17
CA PRO A 110 4.42 17.38 -6.63
C PRO A 110 3.39 16.92 -5.58
N ASP A 111 3.03 17.81 -4.68
CA ASP A 111 1.87 17.63 -3.82
C ASP A 111 0.60 17.52 -4.67
N ARG A 112 -0.30 16.57 -4.31
CA ARG A 112 -1.50 16.26 -5.11
C ARG A 112 -1.15 15.93 -6.57
N ALA A 113 -0.21 15.00 -6.74
CA ALA A 113 0.42 14.69 -8.01
C ALA A 113 -0.60 14.42 -9.13
N THR A 114 -1.69 13.70 -8.85
CA THR A 114 -2.73 13.43 -9.86
C THR A 114 -3.39 14.70 -10.39
N ILE A 115 -3.66 15.69 -9.52
CA ILE A 115 -4.22 17.00 -9.94
C ILE A 115 -3.20 17.76 -10.78
N VAL A 116 -1.96 17.81 -10.31
CA VAL A 116 -0.90 18.58 -10.98
C VAL A 116 -0.60 17.98 -12.37
N TYR A 117 -0.49 16.68 -12.48
CA TYR A 117 -0.22 16.03 -13.78
C TYR A 117 -1.40 16.13 -14.74
N ALA A 118 -2.65 16.00 -14.27
CA ALA A 118 -3.82 16.23 -15.11
C ALA A 118 -3.87 17.67 -15.64
N ASN A 119 -3.55 18.65 -14.80
CA ASN A 119 -3.46 20.06 -15.23
C ASN A 119 -2.29 20.28 -16.21
N LEU A 120 -1.14 19.65 -15.99
CA LEU A 120 0.03 19.74 -16.88
C LEU A 120 -0.32 19.19 -18.29
N ILE A 121 -1.01 18.05 -18.36
CA ILE A 121 -1.50 17.50 -19.62
C ILE A 121 -2.42 18.51 -20.31
N ARG A 122 -3.43 19.04 -19.64
CA ARG A 122 -4.39 19.99 -20.26
C ARG A 122 -3.77 21.35 -20.59
N GLN A 123 -2.67 21.73 -19.95
CA GLN A 123 -1.92 22.93 -20.29
C GLN A 123 -1.27 22.82 -21.67
N HIS A 124 -0.71 21.65 -21.99
CA HIS A 124 0.04 21.42 -23.23
C HIS A 124 -0.79 20.77 -24.33
N PHE A 125 -1.85 20.01 -23.98
CA PHE A 125 -2.77 19.36 -24.90
C PHE A 125 -4.21 19.80 -24.58
N LYS A 126 -4.67 20.88 -25.23
CA LYS A 126 -5.94 21.57 -24.89
C LYS A 126 -7.19 20.76 -25.14
N ARG A 127 -7.23 19.99 -26.23
CA ARG A 127 -8.32 19.07 -26.62
C ARG A 127 -7.71 17.70 -26.78
N THR A 128 -7.45 17.06 -25.67
CA THR A 128 -6.70 15.79 -25.62
C THR A 128 -7.63 14.60 -25.43
N ALA A 129 -7.08 13.41 -25.66
CA ALA A 129 -7.69 12.15 -25.26
C ALA A 129 -8.08 12.17 -23.77
N PRO A 130 -9.06 11.36 -23.34
CA PRO A 130 -9.52 11.32 -21.96
C PRO A 130 -8.38 11.17 -20.93
N ILE A 131 -8.51 11.86 -19.80
CA ILE A 131 -7.62 11.70 -18.65
C ILE A 131 -8.29 10.75 -17.66
N VAL A 132 -7.61 9.64 -17.35
CA VAL A 132 -8.03 8.57 -16.46
C VAL A 132 -7.14 8.56 -15.24
N LEU A 133 -7.72 8.83 -14.06
CA LEU A 133 -7.00 8.74 -12.79
C LEU A 133 -6.99 7.30 -12.29
N GLY A 134 -5.90 6.88 -11.64
CA GLY A 134 -5.79 5.54 -11.05
C GLY A 134 -4.82 5.49 -9.86
N GLY A 135 -4.70 4.30 -9.27
CA GLY A 135 -3.83 4.04 -8.12
C GLY A 135 -4.43 4.45 -6.77
N VAL A 136 -3.58 4.43 -5.73
CA VAL A 136 -4.01 4.60 -4.33
C VAL A 136 -4.64 5.98 -4.09
N GLU A 137 -4.00 7.07 -4.52
CA GLU A 137 -4.51 8.43 -4.33
C GLU A 137 -5.90 8.61 -4.95
N ALA A 138 -6.08 8.12 -6.17
CA ALA A 138 -7.38 8.15 -6.85
C ALA A 138 -8.44 7.33 -6.11
N SER A 139 -8.10 6.12 -5.68
CA SER A 139 -9.01 5.24 -4.96
C SER A 139 -9.49 5.86 -3.64
N LEU A 140 -8.60 6.51 -2.90
CA LEU A 140 -8.92 7.07 -1.58
C LEU A 140 -9.65 8.42 -1.64
N ARG A 141 -9.60 9.10 -2.78
CA ARG A 141 -10.16 10.46 -2.95
C ARG A 141 -11.29 10.51 -3.98
N ARG A 142 -11.92 9.36 -4.29
CA ARG A 142 -12.95 9.24 -5.34
C ARG A 142 -14.31 9.83 -5.02
N VAL A 143 -14.61 10.01 -3.72
CA VAL A 143 -15.79 10.72 -3.20
C VAL A 143 -15.37 11.86 -2.30
N THR A 144 -16.31 12.58 -1.67
CA THR A 144 -15.98 13.57 -0.62
C THR A 144 -15.13 12.92 0.47
N HIS A 145 -14.04 13.58 0.83
CA HIS A 145 -13.08 13.05 1.79
C HIS A 145 -12.44 14.14 2.61
N TYR A 146 -11.97 13.79 3.82
CA TYR A 146 -11.14 14.67 4.63
C TYR A 146 -9.72 14.72 4.10
N ASP A 147 -9.22 15.93 3.85
CA ASP A 147 -7.83 16.21 3.48
C ASP A 147 -7.09 16.81 4.67
N TYR A 148 -6.19 16.03 5.26
CA TYR A 148 -5.45 16.35 6.47
C TYR A 148 -4.61 17.64 6.33
N TRP A 149 -4.03 17.87 5.16
CA TRP A 149 -3.10 18.98 4.92
C TRP A 149 -3.81 20.33 4.74
N SER A 150 -5.04 20.33 4.25
CA SER A 150 -5.89 21.52 4.21
C SER A 150 -6.85 21.63 5.41
N ASP A 151 -6.86 20.61 6.29
CA ASP A 151 -7.78 20.46 7.43
C ASP A 151 -9.24 20.74 7.03
N SER A 152 -9.67 20.18 5.91
CA SER A 152 -10.98 20.44 5.34
C SER A 152 -11.51 19.26 4.53
N LEU A 153 -12.82 19.22 4.33
CA LEU A 153 -13.44 18.30 3.39
C LEU A 153 -13.22 18.78 1.95
N ARG A 154 -12.83 17.86 1.08
CA ARG A 154 -12.63 18.13 -0.35
C ARG A 154 -13.59 17.32 -1.20
N ARG A 155 -13.86 17.85 -2.39
CA ARG A 155 -14.64 17.17 -3.42
C ARG A 155 -13.91 15.94 -3.94
N SER A 156 -14.65 15.11 -4.69
CA SER A 156 -14.02 14.03 -5.46
C SER A 156 -12.80 14.52 -6.27
N LEU A 157 -11.73 13.73 -6.23
CA LEU A 157 -10.51 13.97 -7.00
C LEU A 157 -10.78 14.07 -8.50
N LEU A 158 -11.79 13.34 -9.02
CA LEU A 158 -12.22 13.43 -10.41
C LEU A 158 -12.55 14.87 -10.82
N LEU A 159 -13.29 15.60 -9.96
CA LEU A 159 -13.68 16.99 -10.20
C LEU A 159 -12.52 17.95 -10.00
N ASP A 160 -11.72 17.75 -8.94
CA ASP A 160 -10.59 18.62 -8.62
C ASP A 160 -9.48 18.53 -9.68
N ALA A 161 -9.24 17.37 -10.25
CA ALA A 161 -8.29 17.16 -11.34
C ALA A 161 -8.87 17.49 -12.73
N LYS A 162 -10.18 17.71 -12.82
CA LYS A 162 -10.91 17.87 -14.10
C LYS A 162 -10.66 16.69 -15.04
N ALA A 163 -10.57 15.49 -14.50
CA ALA A 163 -10.37 14.26 -15.25
C ALA A 163 -11.70 13.74 -15.80
N ASP A 164 -11.63 12.93 -16.85
CA ASP A 164 -12.79 12.38 -17.50
C ASP A 164 -13.30 11.12 -16.78
N TYR A 165 -12.36 10.27 -16.34
CA TYR A 165 -12.63 9.01 -15.65
C TYR A 165 -11.67 8.80 -14.49
N LEU A 166 -12.09 7.94 -13.54
CA LEU A 166 -11.25 7.45 -12.47
C LEU A 166 -11.49 5.94 -12.30
N LEU A 167 -10.43 5.15 -12.39
CA LEU A 167 -10.44 3.71 -12.06
C LEU A 167 -9.94 3.52 -10.64
N TYR A 168 -10.77 2.89 -9.78
CA TYR A 168 -10.41 2.65 -8.39
C TYR A 168 -10.22 1.16 -8.09
N GLY A 169 -9.51 0.90 -7.01
CA GLY A 169 -9.15 -0.46 -6.63
C GLY A 169 -8.01 -1.02 -7.47
N MET A 170 -7.94 -2.34 -7.55
CA MET A 170 -6.98 -3.06 -8.38
C MET A 170 -7.53 -3.13 -9.81
N ALA A 171 -7.00 -2.27 -10.68
CA ALA A 171 -7.59 -1.99 -11.98
C ALA A 171 -7.07 -2.88 -13.13
N ASP A 172 -6.46 -4.03 -12.81
CA ASP A 172 -5.81 -4.92 -13.78
C ASP A 172 -6.71 -5.26 -15.00
N MET A 173 -7.98 -5.61 -14.74
CA MET A 173 -8.94 -5.94 -15.78
C MET A 173 -9.79 -4.74 -16.22
N SER A 174 -10.07 -3.82 -15.30
CA SER A 174 -10.91 -2.63 -15.61
C SER A 174 -10.22 -1.70 -16.60
N VAL A 175 -8.89 -1.60 -16.56
CA VAL A 175 -8.15 -0.77 -17.53
C VAL A 175 -8.19 -1.37 -18.94
N LEU A 176 -8.19 -2.69 -19.07
CA LEU A 176 -8.35 -3.37 -20.36
C LEU A 176 -9.74 -3.12 -20.94
N ALA A 177 -10.79 -3.31 -20.10
CA ALA A 177 -12.17 -3.04 -20.50
C ALA A 177 -12.37 -1.58 -20.91
N LEU A 178 -11.75 -0.62 -20.19
CA LEU A 178 -11.80 0.79 -20.56
C LEU A 178 -11.10 1.06 -21.90
N ALA A 179 -9.89 0.50 -22.09
CA ALA A 179 -9.14 0.66 -23.34
C ALA A 179 -9.91 0.09 -24.54
N GLU A 180 -10.56 -1.04 -24.36
CA GLU A 180 -11.41 -1.69 -25.38
C GLU A 180 -12.63 -0.83 -25.71
N ALA A 181 -13.38 -0.37 -24.70
CA ALA A 181 -14.55 0.49 -24.91
C ALA A 181 -14.18 1.79 -25.67
N LEU A 182 -13.07 2.45 -25.28
CA LEU A 182 -12.61 3.68 -25.94
C LEU A 182 -12.11 3.42 -27.36
N ARG A 183 -11.41 2.29 -27.60
CA ARG A 183 -10.97 1.88 -28.94
C ARG A 183 -12.15 1.67 -29.88
N ASP A 184 -13.22 1.05 -29.37
CA ASP A 184 -14.38 0.67 -30.16
C ASP A 184 -15.46 1.78 -30.17
N GLY A 185 -15.17 2.96 -29.59
CA GLY A 185 -16.09 4.11 -29.53
C GLY A 185 -17.35 3.85 -28.69
N GLN A 186 -17.27 2.91 -27.73
CA GLN A 186 -18.36 2.56 -26.82
C GLN A 186 -18.33 3.44 -25.57
N ASP A 187 -19.50 3.65 -24.95
CA ASP A 187 -19.61 4.38 -23.70
C ASP A 187 -19.08 3.53 -22.52
N PRO A 188 -18.01 3.94 -21.84
CA PRO A 188 -17.42 3.17 -20.75
C PRO A 188 -18.17 3.30 -19.42
N ARG A 189 -19.20 4.17 -19.31
CA ARG A 189 -19.89 4.49 -18.05
C ARG A 189 -20.60 3.30 -17.38
N GLY A 190 -20.77 2.18 -18.08
CA GLY A 190 -21.26 0.93 -17.49
C GLY A 190 -20.20 0.05 -16.86
N LEU A 191 -18.90 0.38 -16.96
CA LEU A 191 -17.81 -0.46 -16.49
C LEU A 191 -17.69 -0.45 -14.95
N ARG A 192 -17.56 -1.62 -14.36
CA ARG A 192 -17.31 -1.77 -12.92
C ARG A 192 -15.93 -1.20 -12.54
N GLY A 193 -15.86 -0.56 -11.36
CA GLY A 193 -14.64 0.09 -10.90
C GLY A 193 -14.38 1.47 -11.50
N LEU A 194 -15.31 1.97 -12.33
CA LEU A 194 -15.20 3.29 -12.95
C LEU A 194 -15.96 4.33 -12.13
N VAL A 195 -15.37 5.53 -12.04
CA VAL A 195 -16.02 6.76 -11.52
C VAL A 195 -16.02 7.80 -12.62
N TYR A 196 -17.15 8.48 -12.78
CA TYR A 196 -17.35 9.51 -13.82
C TYR A 196 -18.30 10.61 -13.35
N ALA A 197 -18.28 11.76 -14.02
CA ALA A 197 -19.24 12.85 -13.77
C ALA A 197 -20.46 12.72 -14.68
N SER A 198 -21.66 13.00 -14.14
CA SER A 198 -22.93 12.97 -14.86
C SER A 198 -23.85 14.10 -14.44
N ALA A 199 -24.75 14.54 -15.31
CA ALA A 199 -25.83 15.44 -14.95
C ALA A 199 -26.94 14.72 -14.16
N GLU A 200 -27.08 13.40 -14.38
CA GLU A 200 -28.13 12.58 -13.80
C GLU A 200 -27.55 11.39 -13.04
N MET A 201 -28.23 10.96 -11.99
CA MET A 201 -27.92 9.76 -11.23
C MET A 201 -28.58 8.54 -11.91
N PRO A 202 -27.86 7.41 -12.06
CA PRO A 202 -28.49 6.16 -12.49
C PRO A 202 -29.54 5.67 -11.50
N ALA A 203 -30.67 5.17 -11.99
CA ALA A 203 -31.88 4.86 -11.20
C ALA A 203 -31.64 3.86 -10.04
N ASP A 204 -30.76 2.87 -10.23
CA ASP A 204 -30.53 1.79 -9.26
C ASP A 204 -29.38 2.08 -8.27
N TYR A 205 -28.82 3.29 -8.32
CA TYR A 205 -27.69 3.67 -7.47
C TYR A 205 -28.17 4.26 -6.15
N LEU A 206 -27.31 4.19 -5.13
CA LEU A 206 -27.54 4.85 -3.85
C LEU A 206 -27.04 6.29 -3.93
N GLU A 207 -27.91 7.22 -3.59
CA GLU A 207 -27.53 8.62 -3.43
C GLU A 207 -26.87 8.81 -2.06
N LEU A 208 -25.62 9.22 -2.09
CA LEU A 208 -24.88 9.64 -0.88
C LEU A 208 -25.32 11.05 -0.48
N PRO A 209 -25.27 11.41 0.81
CA PRO A 209 -25.33 12.81 1.23
C PRO A 209 -24.47 13.69 0.32
N SER A 210 -25.03 14.80 -0.16
CA SER A 210 -24.36 15.73 -1.07
C SER A 210 -23.09 16.32 -0.43
N TYR A 211 -22.20 16.85 -1.26
CA TYR A 211 -20.99 17.54 -0.76
C TYR A 211 -21.34 18.67 0.20
N GLU A 212 -22.38 19.46 -0.13
CA GLU A 212 -22.83 20.58 0.66
C GLU A 212 -23.39 20.14 2.03
N GLU A 213 -24.20 19.07 2.08
CA GLU A 213 -24.71 18.49 3.33
C GLU A 213 -23.55 17.94 4.19
N VAL A 214 -22.64 17.22 3.57
CA VAL A 214 -21.45 16.66 4.25
C VAL A 214 -20.54 17.75 4.83
N CYS A 215 -20.39 18.88 4.14
CA CYS A 215 -19.62 20.02 4.62
C CYS A 215 -20.32 20.80 5.75
N ALA A 216 -21.63 20.72 5.82
CA ALA A 216 -22.44 21.44 6.81
C ALA A 216 -22.65 20.68 8.11
N ASP A 217 -22.56 19.32 8.08
CA ASP A 217 -22.92 18.46 9.21
C ASP A 217 -22.03 17.21 9.29
N ASP A 218 -21.32 17.07 10.42
CA ASP A 218 -20.45 15.93 10.71
C ASP A 218 -21.23 14.59 10.72
N ASP A 219 -22.50 14.56 11.12
CA ASP A 219 -23.30 13.33 11.16
C ASP A 219 -23.68 12.90 9.73
N ARG A 220 -23.91 13.86 8.80
CA ARG A 220 -24.04 13.56 7.37
C ARG A 220 -22.75 13.03 6.76
N PHE A 221 -21.59 13.51 7.22
CA PHE A 221 -20.31 12.95 6.81
C PHE A 221 -20.13 11.51 7.30
N ILE A 222 -20.52 11.21 8.53
CA ILE A 222 -20.49 9.85 9.10
C ILE A 222 -21.43 8.92 8.31
N GLU A 223 -22.65 9.36 8.02
CA GLU A 223 -23.62 8.59 7.21
C GLU A 223 -23.06 8.29 5.81
N MET A 224 -22.62 9.31 5.11
CA MET A 224 -21.98 9.18 3.78
C MET A 224 -20.85 8.15 3.82
N PHE A 225 -20.01 8.21 4.87
CA PHE A 225 -18.86 7.32 4.99
C PHE A 225 -19.26 5.86 5.24
N HIS A 226 -20.29 5.59 6.05
CA HIS A 226 -20.82 4.25 6.23
C HIS A 226 -21.37 3.70 4.90
N MET A 227 -22.20 4.46 4.20
CA MET A 227 -22.74 4.06 2.90
C MET A 227 -21.60 3.73 1.91
N PHE A 228 -20.57 4.58 1.85
CA PHE A 228 -19.39 4.38 1.01
C PHE A 228 -18.62 3.10 1.39
N TYR A 229 -18.35 2.88 2.67
CA TYR A 229 -17.55 1.75 3.13
C TYR A 229 -18.28 0.41 2.96
N ASP A 230 -19.59 0.39 3.21
CA ASP A 230 -20.43 -0.81 3.06
C ASP A 230 -20.57 -1.24 1.60
N ASN A 231 -20.43 -0.29 0.67
CA ASN A 231 -20.47 -0.55 -0.77
C ASN A 231 -19.07 -0.64 -1.41
N ASN A 232 -18.09 -1.22 -0.69
CA ASN A 232 -16.74 -1.47 -1.18
C ASN A 232 -16.41 -2.98 -1.30
N ASP A 233 -17.41 -3.79 -1.63
CA ASP A 233 -17.27 -5.24 -1.87
C ASP A 233 -17.73 -5.59 -3.28
N PRO A 234 -16.99 -6.39 -4.05
CA PRO A 234 -17.30 -6.66 -5.46
C PRO A 234 -18.57 -7.48 -5.69
N ILE A 235 -19.12 -8.14 -4.66
CA ILE A 235 -20.29 -9.01 -4.78
C ILE A 235 -21.55 -8.28 -4.35
N SER A 236 -21.54 -7.62 -3.18
CA SER A 236 -22.72 -7.05 -2.54
C SER A 236 -22.90 -5.54 -2.75
N ALA A 237 -21.86 -4.85 -3.25
CA ALA A 237 -21.91 -3.40 -3.42
C ALA A 237 -22.89 -2.97 -4.51
N ARG A 238 -23.62 -1.90 -4.22
CA ARG A 238 -24.40 -1.10 -5.18
C ARG A 238 -23.53 0.01 -5.75
N GLY A 239 -23.94 0.57 -6.88
CA GLY A 239 -23.40 1.83 -7.37
C GLY A 239 -23.77 2.98 -6.43
N LEU A 240 -22.91 3.99 -6.37
CA LEU A 240 -23.06 5.17 -5.53
C LEU A 240 -23.06 6.42 -6.40
N ALA A 241 -23.84 7.43 -6.02
CA ALA A 241 -23.81 8.74 -6.65
C ALA A 241 -23.79 9.83 -5.57
N GLN A 242 -22.86 10.78 -5.68
CA GLN A 242 -22.78 11.93 -4.76
C GLN A 242 -22.97 13.22 -5.54
N ARG A 243 -23.88 14.09 -5.09
CA ARG A 243 -24.15 15.37 -5.72
C ARG A 243 -23.15 16.44 -5.31
N TYR A 244 -22.72 17.23 -6.29
CA TYR A 244 -21.79 18.37 -6.17
C TYR A 244 -22.38 19.53 -6.97
N GLY A 245 -23.15 20.39 -6.34
CA GLY A 245 -23.89 21.44 -7.03
C GLY A 245 -24.91 20.88 -8.01
N ASP A 246 -24.69 21.12 -9.30
CA ASP A 246 -25.57 20.75 -10.41
C ASP A 246 -25.28 19.39 -11.08
N ARG A 247 -24.28 18.64 -10.58
CA ARG A 247 -23.86 17.37 -11.17
C ARG A 247 -23.60 16.30 -10.12
N TYR A 248 -23.55 15.07 -10.57
CA TYR A 248 -23.20 13.91 -9.78
C TYR A 248 -21.79 13.40 -10.12
N VAL A 249 -21.07 12.92 -9.13
CA VAL A 249 -20.01 11.94 -9.29
C VAL A 249 -20.61 10.57 -9.06
N VAL A 250 -20.60 9.76 -10.09
CA VAL A 250 -21.14 8.39 -10.10
C VAL A 250 -19.99 7.41 -9.94
N GLN A 251 -20.08 6.56 -8.93
CA GLN A 251 -19.15 5.46 -8.67
C GLN A 251 -19.85 4.14 -8.96
N ASN A 252 -19.42 3.44 -9.99
CA ASN A 252 -19.90 2.09 -10.26
C ASN A 252 -19.46 1.10 -9.18
N PRO A 253 -20.11 -0.06 -9.00
CA PRO A 253 -19.66 -1.10 -8.08
C PRO A 253 -18.22 -1.50 -8.33
N PRO A 254 -17.47 -1.97 -7.30
CA PRO A 254 -16.09 -2.43 -7.47
C PRO A 254 -15.96 -3.51 -8.55
N PRO A 255 -14.81 -3.59 -9.25
CA PRO A 255 -14.55 -4.66 -10.20
C PRO A 255 -14.55 -6.02 -9.46
N PRO A 256 -14.86 -7.13 -10.16
CA PRO A 256 -14.66 -8.47 -9.61
C PRO A 256 -13.22 -8.65 -9.13
N THR A 257 -13.04 -9.40 -8.03
CA THR A 257 -11.70 -9.81 -7.62
C THR A 257 -11.14 -10.81 -8.62
N LEU A 258 -9.83 -10.72 -8.91
CA LEU A 258 -9.15 -11.67 -9.79
C LEU A 258 -9.26 -13.09 -9.22
N THR A 259 -9.44 -14.07 -10.11
CA THR A 259 -9.24 -15.49 -9.77
C THR A 259 -7.75 -15.78 -9.57
N THR A 260 -7.42 -16.97 -9.05
CA THR A 260 -6.02 -17.41 -8.93
C THR A 260 -5.34 -17.48 -10.30
N GLU A 261 -6.04 -17.93 -11.33
CA GLU A 261 -5.55 -18.04 -12.70
C GLU A 261 -5.28 -16.67 -13.32
N GLU A 262 -6.16 -15.71 -13.10
CA GLU A 262 -5.97 -14.32 -13.54
C GLU A 262 -4.81 -13.66 -12.79
N MET A 263 -4.71 -13.89 -11.47
CA MET A 263 -3.56 -13.45 -10.67
C MET A 263 -2.26 -14.04 -11.22
N ASP A 264 -2.20 -15.33 -11.48
CA ASP A 264 -1.03 -15.99 -12.04
C ASP A 264 -0.65 -15.40 -13.41
N ALA A 265 -1.64 -15.12 -14.26
CA ALA A 265 -1.42 -14.50 -15.56
C ALA A 265 -0.85 -13.07 -15.47
N VAL A 266 -1.30 -12.26 -14.48
CA VAL A 266 -0.77 -10.93 -14.22
C VAL A 266 0.69 -10.98 -13.75
N TYR A 267 1.01 -11.87 -12.82
CA TYR A 267 2.37 -12.01 -12.30
C TYR A 267 3.34 -12.77 -13.22
N ALA A 268 2.83 -13.40 -14.29
CA ALA A 268 3.63 -13.97 -15.36
C ALA A 268 4.02 -12.99 -16.48
N LEU A 269 3.64 -11.70 -16.37
CA LEU A 269 4.04 -10.67 -17.32
C LEU A 269 5.56 -10.49 -17.35
N PRO A 270 6.14 -10.12 -18.50
CA PRO A 270 7.59 -10.10 -18.70
C PRO A 270 8.27 -8.86 -18.09
N PHE A 271 8.29 -8.76 -16.76
CA PHE A 271 8.97 -7.70 -16.05
C PHE A 271 10.49 -7.84 -16.08
N GLU A 272 11.20 -6.70 -16.18
CA GLU A 272 12.66 -6.63 -16.12
C GLU A 272 13.23 -6.63 -14.68
N TYR A 273 12.39 -6.34 -13.68
CA TYR A 273 12.77 -6.19 -12.26
C TYR A 273 13.93 -5.21 -12.06
N ALA A 274 13.90 -4.12 -12.79
CA ALA A 274 14.93 -3.09 -12.80
C ALA A 274 14.31 -1.70 -13.02
N VAL A 275 15.09 -0.66 -12.68
CA VAL A 275 14.77 0.73 -13.05
C VAL A 275 15.00 0.90 -14.54
N HIS A 276 14.08 1.57 -15.23
CA HIS A 276 14.27 1.90 -16.65
C HIS A 276 15.56 2.70 -16.88
N PRO A 277 16.40 2.37 -17.88
CA PRO A 277 17.72 2.99 -18.09
C PRO A 277 17.70 4.52 -18.13
N TYR A 278 16.66 5.13 -18.72
CA TYR A 278 16.48 6.58 -18.76
C TYR A 278 16.47 7.22 -17.36
N TYR A 279 15.85 6.58 -16.37
CA TYR A 279 15.78 7.07 -14.99
C TYR A 279 17.00 6.61 -14.17
N ALA A 280 17.51 5.41 -14.40
CA ALA A 280 18.70 4.90 -13.72
C ALA A 280 19.95 5.79 -13.98
N ALA A 281 20.05 6.40 -15.17
CA ALA A 281 21.08 7.36 -15.50
C ALA A 281 21.03 8.66 -14.65
N GLN A 282 19.91 8.94 -14.00
CA GLN A 282 19.68 10.13 -13.18
C GLN A 282 19.99 9.92 -11.69
N GLY A 283 20.29 8.70 -11.29
CA GLY A 283 20.61 8.33 -9.91
C GLY A 283 20.01 7.00 -9.48
N GLU A 284 20.47 6.52 -8.34
CA GLU A 284 19.97 5.29 -7.72
C GLU A 284 18.54 5.46 -7.21
N VAL A 285 17.70 4.42 -7.37
CA VAL A 285 16.31 4.37 -6.88
C VAL A 285 16.24 3.31 -5.79
N ARG A 286 16.24 3.73 -4.53
CA ARG A 286 16.35 2.84 -3.36
C ARG A 286 15.19 1.85 -3.23
N ALA A 287 14.00 2.21 -3.69
CA ALA A 287 12.84 1.31 -3.66
C ALA A 287 13.11 -0.02 -4.36
N LEU A 288 13.99 -0.05 -5.38
CA LEU A 288 14.37 -1.28 -6.07
C LEU A 288 14.97 -2.32 -5.12
N GLU A 289 15.79 -1.92 -4.16
CA GLU A 289 16.48 -2.84 -3.23
C GLU A 289 15.52 -3.75 -2.46
N THR A 290 14.35 -3.23 -2.13
CA THR A 290 13.35 -3.97 -1.34
C THR A 290 12.45 -4.86 -2.17
N ILE A 291 12.21 -4.50 -3.44
CA ILE A 291 11.22 -5.18 -4.31
C ILE A 291 11.85 -6.11 -5.32
N GLN A 292 13.12 -5.89 -5.71
CA GLN A 292 13.77 -6.63 -6.80
C GLN A 292 13.79 -8.15 -6.58
N PHE A 293 14.04 -8.57 -5.35
CA PHE A 293 14.12 -9.98 -4.95
C PHE A 293 13.06 -10.35 -3.91
N SER A 294 11.87 -9.77 -4.05
CA SER A 294 10.69 -10.09 -3.26
C SER A 294 9.58 -10.62 -4.15
N ILE A 295 8.74 -11.51 -3.62
CA ILE A 295 7.66 -12.16 -4.37
C ILE A 295 6.32 -11.90 -3.68
N PRO A 296 5.40 -11.17 -4.31
CA PRO A 296 4.05 -10.99 -3.79
C PRO A 296 3.24 -12.29 -3.97
N THR A 297 2.61 -12.73 -2.88
CA THR A 297 1.84 -13.98 -2.85
C THR A 297 0.35 -13.77 -2.97
N HIS A 298 -0.18 -12.65 -2.47
CA HIS A 298 -1.60 -12.33 -2.42
C HIS A 298 -1.84 -10.83 -2.34
N ARG A 299 -3.09 -10.41 -2.56
CA ARG A 299 -3.61 -9.04 -2.42
C ARG A 299 -4.80 -9.04 -1.48
N GLY A 300 -5.13 -7.87 -0.92
CA GLY A 300 -6.22 -7.70 0.02
C GLY A 300 -5.86 -8.05 1.47
N CYS A 301 -6.74 -7.70 2.40
CA CYS A 301 -6.50 -7.93 3.83
C CYS A 301 -7.81 -8.11 4.58
N TYR A 302 -7.90 -9.14 5.44
CA TYR A 302 -9.05 -9.35 6.33
C TYR A 302 -9.06 -8.43 7.56
N GLY A 303 -7.97 -7.64 7.75
CA GLY A 303 -7.77 -6.83 8.95
C GLY A 303 -8.80 -5.75 9.15
N GLU A 304 -9.13 -5.03 8.09
CA GLU A 304 -10.06 -3.91 8.12
C GLU A 304 -9.79 -2.94 9.28
N CYS A 305 -8.50 -2.71 9.59
CA CYS A 305 -8.10 -1.77 10.65
C CYS A 305 -8.55 -0.37 10.27
N ASN A 306 -9.15 0.36 11.21
CA ASN A 306 -9.79 1.65 10.95
C ASN A 306 -8.85 2.73 10.40
N PHE A 307 -7.55 2.62 10.62
CA PHE A 307 -6.53 3.56 10.13
C PHE A 307 -5.95 3.16 8.76
N CYS A 308 -6.25 1.96 8.24
CA CYS A 308 -5.56 1.38 7.10
C CYS A 308 -6.39 1.51 5.82
N ALA A 309 -5.75 1.98 4.74
CA ALA A 309 -6.38 2.16 3.44
C ALA A 309 -6.40 0.88 2.56
N ILE A 310 -5.71 -0.19 2.95
CA ILE A 310 -5.59 -1.42 2.15
C ILE A 310 -6.97 -2.00 1.82
N ALA A 311 -7.87 -2.08 2.81
CA ALA A 311 -9.21 -2.60 2.56
C ALA A 311 -10.04 -1.75 1.59
N VAL A 312 -9.74 -0.45 1.46
CA VAL A 312 -10.42 0.48 0.55
C VAL A 312 -9.84 0.41 -0.86
N HIS A 313 -8.54 0.14 -1.00
CA HIS A 313 -7.85 0.07 -2.29
C HIS A 313 -7.74 -1.35 -2.85
N GLU A 314 -7.17 -2.29 -2.08
CA GLU A 314 -6.99 -3.68 -2.54
C GLU A 314 -8.23 -4.56 -2.30
N GLY A 315 -9.12 -4.13 -1.40
CA GLY A 315 -10.35 -4.83 -1.07
C GLY A 315 -10.32 -5.55 0.28
N ARG A 316 -11.52 -5.98 0.69
CA ARG A 316 -11.81 -6.70 1.94
C ARG A 316 -11.69 -8.22 1.79
N ARG A 317 -11.41 -8.71 0.58
CA ARG A 317 -11.16 -10.11 0.25
C ARG A 317 -9.67 -10.31 0.00
N VAL A 318 -9.16 -11.49 0.32
CA VAL A 318 -7.80 -11.88 -0.05
C VAL A 318 -7.85 -12.78 -1.26
N THR A 319 -7.11 -12.41 -2.30
CA THR A 319 -6.91 -13.22 -3.50
C THR A 319 -5.44 -13.56 -3.60
N TRP A 320 -5.11 -14.78 -3.99
CA TRP A 320 -3.74 -15.27 -3.97
C TRP A 320 -3.34 -15.95 -5.26
N ARG A 321 -2.04 -15.96 -5.50
CA ARG A 321 -1.39 -16.68 -6.59
C ARG A 321 -1.31 -18.17 -6.27
N SER A 322 -1.31 -18.99 -7.28
CA SER A 322 -1.02 -20.42 -7.11
C SER A 322 0.43 -20.65 -6.64
N LYS A 323 0.63 -21.74 -5.90
CA LYS A 323 1.97 -22.18 -5.52
C LYS A 323 2.86 -22.40 -6.75
N ALA A 324 2.31 -22.86 -7.87
CA ALA A 324 3.05 -23.09 -9.12
C ALA A 324 3.61 -21.79 -9.70
N SER A 325 2.78 -20.71 -9.76
CA SER A 325 3.18 -19.39 -10.21
C SER A 325 4.32 -18.81 -9.37
N ILE A 326 4.20 -18.89 -8.03
CA ILE A 326 5.22 -18.37 -7.10
C ILE A 326 6.54 -19.14 -7.24
N LEU A 327 6.48 -20.46 -7.39
CA LEU A 327 7.67 -21.29 -7.62
C LEU A 327 8.32 -21.01 -8.98
N ALA A 328 7.53 -20.73 -10.02
CA ALA A 328 8.06 -20.34 -11.32
C ALA A 328 8.84 -19.02 -11.23
N GLU A 329 8.29 -18.02 -10.53
CA GLU A 329 8.98 -16.74 -10.31
C GLU A 329 10.26 -16.92 -9.46
N ALA A 330 10.22 -17.73 -8.40
CA ALA A 330 11.39 -18.02 -7.59
C ALA A 330 12.51 -18.70 -8.40
N ARG A 331 12.19 -19.59 -9.34
CA ARG A 331 13.16 -20.18 -10.27
C ARG A 331 13.73 -19.17 -11.24
N ALA A 332 12.88 -18.34 -11.85
CA ALA A 332 13.30 -17.27 -12.77
C ALA A 332 14.19 -16.22 -12.08
N MET A 333 13.98 -15.99 -10.78
CA MET A 333 14.77 -15.04 -10.00
C MET A 333 16.25 -15.44 -9.90
N ARG A 334 16.57 -16.75 -9.93
CA ARG A 334 17.94 -17.27 -9.93
C ARG A 334 18.81 -16.68 -11.04
N ASP A 335 18.20 -16.46 -12.20
CA ASP A 335 18.91 -16.03 -13.40
C ASP A 335 18.97 -14.50 -13.54
N ARG A 336 18.40 -13.75 -12.56
CA ARG A 336 18.43 -12.28 -12.55
C ARG A 336 19.78 -11.77 -12.08
N PRO A 337 20.30 -10.70 -12.72
CA PRO A 337 21.54 -10.05 -12.28
C PRO A 337 21.47 -9.62 -10.81
N GLY A 338 22.53 -9.89 -10.05
CA GLY A 338 22.63 -9.51 -8.63
C GLY A 338 21.92 -10.44 -7.65
N PHE A 339 21.21 -11.47 -8.08
CA PHE A 339 20.59 -12.43 -7.16
C PHE A 339 21.65 -13.24 -6.43
N ARG A 340 21.63 -13.19 -5.11
CA ARG A 340 22.58 -13.89 -4.22
C ARG A 340 21.96 -15.09 -3.50
N GLY A 341 20.86 -15.62 -4.02
CA GLY A 341 20.14 -16.76 -3.42
C GLY A 341 19.23 -16.34 -2.24
N ILE A 342 18.93 -15.06 -2.08
CA ILE A 342 18.10 -14.55 -0.98
C ILE A 342 16.83 -13.93 -1.55
N ILE A 343 15.68 -14.47 -1.15
CA ILE A 343 14.38 -13.85 -1.35
C ILE A 343 14.09 -13.02 -0.09
N HIS A 344 14.01 -11.71 -0.26
CA HIS A 344 13.92 -10.75 0.85
C HIS A 344 12.56 -10.76 1.52
N ASP A 345 11.50 -10.94 0.74
CA ASP A 345 10.14 -11.05 1.26
C ASP A 345 9.29 -11.98 0.38
N LEU A 346 8.64 -12.94 1.00
CA LEU A 346 7.64 -13.82 0.39
C LEU A 346 6.32 -13.59 1.10
N SER A 347 5.55 -12.59 0.67
CA SER A 347 4.34 -12.19 1.38
C SER A 347 3.39 -11.30 0.58
N GLY A 348 2.42 -10.71 1.26
CA GLY A 348 1.47 -9.71 0.76
C GLY A 348 1.25 -8.63 1.81
N PRO A 349 0.12 -7.88 1.77
CA PRO A 349 -0.16 -6.79 2.71
C PRO A 349 -0.09 -7.20 4.18
N THR A 350 -0.39 -8.46 4.48
CA THR A 350 -0.17 -9.12 5.77
C THR A 350 0.28 -10.54 5.48
N ALA A 351 1.52 -10.88 5.81
CA ALA A 351 2.21 -12.07 5.30
C ALA A 351 1.44 -13.39 5.49
N ASN A 352 0.76 -13.57 6.63
CA ASN A 352 0.10 -14.82 6.99
C ASN A 352 -1.40 -14.85 6.67
N MET A 353 -1.79 -14.28 5.50
CA MET A 353 -3.17 -14.35 4.98
C MET A 353 -3.27 -15.13 3.66
N TYR A 354 -2.31 -15.96 3.35
CA TYR A 354 -2.24 -16.73 2.11
C TYR A 354 -3.00 -18.04 2.21
N GLY A 355 -3.93 -18.27 1.27
CA GLY A 355 -4.49 -19.60 0.98
C GLY A 355 -5.69 -20.03 1.83
N PHE A 356 -6.43 -19.09 2.44
CA PHE A 356 -7.70 -19.37 3.09
C PHE A 356 -8.72 -18.23 2.86
N GLU A 357 -10.00 -18.55 2.87
CA GLU A 357 -11.10 -17.59 2.64
C GLU A 357 -12.35 -18.01 3.40
N CYS A 358 -13.20 -17.05 3.71
CA CYS A 358 -14.52 -17.27 4.23
C CYS A 358 -15.49 -17.70 3.12
N HIS A 359 -16.02 -18.91 3.21
CA HIS A 359 -16.98 -19.44 2.23
C HIS A 359 -18.21 -18.53 2.06
N VAL A 360 -18.75 -17.98 3.16
CA VAL A 360 -19.90 -17.07 3.09
C VAL A 360 -19.54 -15.80 2.35
N LYS A 361 -18.37 -15.19 2.67
CA LYS A 361 -17.89 -13.97 2.04
C LYS A 361 -17.59 -14.17 0.55
N ALA A 362 -17.07 -15.33 0.17
CA ALA A 362 -16.79 -15.67 -1.22
C ALA A 362 -18.05 -15.68 -2.10
N HIS A 363 -19.23 -15.99 -1.54
CA HIS A 363 -20.49 -16.14 -2.29
C HIS A 363 -21.48 -15.00 -2.08
N ARG A 364 -21.50 -14.38 -0.89
CA ARG A 364 -22.48 -13.35 -0.50
C ARG A 364 -21.90 -11.95 -0.33
N GLY A 365 -20.57 -11.83 -0.45
CA GLY A 365 -19.87 -10.58 -0.18
C GLY A 365 -19.51 -10.40 1.29
N ALA A 366 -18.85 -9.28 1.59
CA ALA A 366 -18.38 -8.95 2.93
C ALA A 366 -19.56 -8.67 3.87
N CYS A 367 -19.45 -9.17 5.11
CA CYS A 367 -20.44 -8.86 6.16
C CYS A 367 -20.44 -7.35 6.46
N GLN A 368 -21.63 -6.77 6.63
CA GLN A 368 -21.79 -5.36 7.02
C GLN A 368 -21.77 -5.19 8.55
N ASP A 369 -22.23 -6.21 9.29
CA ASP A 369 -22.39 -6.19 10.75
C ASP A 369 -21.14 -6.62 11.54
N LYS A 370 -20.13 -7.19 10.89
CA LYS A 370 -18.91 -7.72 11.56
C LYS A 370 -17.69 -7.76 10.66
N SER A 371 -16.50 -7.79 11.29
CA SER A 371 -15.21 -8.07 10.65
C SER A 371 -14.85 -9.55 10.71
N CYS A 372 -13.96 -9.97 9.81
CA CYS A 372 -13.47 -11.36 9.79
C CYS A 372 -12.56 -11.71 10.97
N ILE A 373 -11.83 -10.70 11.51
CA ILE A 373 -10.79 -10.93 12.54
C ILE A 373 -10.87 -9.97 13.73
N TYR A 374 -11.96 -9.21 13.88
CA TYR A 374 -12.17 -8.31 15.01
C TYR A 374 -13.61 -8.40 15.50
N PRO A 375 -13.87 -8.40 16.83
CA PRO A 375 -12.90 -8.44 17.94
C PRO A 375 -12.21 -9.79 18.12
N GLN A 376 -12.72 -10.84 17.51
CA GLN A 376 -12.18 -12.19 17.48
C GLN A 376 -12.23 -12.74 16.05
N VAL A 377 -11.39 -13.71 15.76
CA VAL A 377 -11.39 -14.39 14.45
C VAL A 377 -12.73 -15.10 14.25
N CYS A 378 -13.39 -14.80 13.14
CA CYS A 378 -14.68 -15.41 12.80
C CYS A 378 -14.49 -16.92 12.53
N PRO A 379 -15.29 -17.80 13.15
CA PRO A 379 -15.19 -19.24 12.91
C PRO A 379 -15.43 -19.66 11.45
N LEU A 380 -16.12 -18.82 10.66
CA LEU A 380 -16.39 -19.08 9.25
C LEU A 380 -15.26 -18.64 8.31
N LEU A 381 -14.16 -18.06 8.85
CA LEU A 381 -13.06 -17.56 8.02
C LEU A 381 -12.28 -18.67 7.32
N GLY A 382 -12.39 -19.93 7.79
CA GLY A 382 -11.60 -21.03 7.23
C GLY A 382 -10.11 -20.88 7.52
N LEU A 383 -9.77 -20.23 8.65
CA LEU A 383 -8.39 -19.91 9.02
C LEU A 383 -7.52 -21.17 9.08
N THR A 384 -6.44 -21.19 8.31
CA THR A 384 -5.39 -22.21 8.34
C THR A 384 -4.07 -21.65 7.81
N HIS A 385 -2.96 -21.99 8.46
CA HIS A 385 -1.62 -21.63 7.97
C HIS A 385 -0.96 -22.77 7.17
N ALA A 386 -1.63 -23.90 6.95
CA ALA A 386 -1.07 -25.02 6.20
C ALA A 386 -0.63 -24.66 4.77
N PRO A 387 -1.42 -23.89 3.96
CA PRO A 387 -1.00 -23.49 2.61
C PRO A 387 0.25 -22.59 2.63
N HIS A 388 0.33 -21.62 3.54
CA HIS A 388 1.48 -20.72 3.64
C HIS A 388 2.72 -21.48 4.12
N THR A 389 2.61 -22.35 5.12
CA THR A 389 3.70 -23.25 5.57
C THR A 389 4.23 -24.11 4.40
N GLY A 390 3.30 -24.71 3.63
CA GLY A 390 3.65 -25.52 2.46
C GLY A 390 4.30 -24.71 1.34
N LEU A 391 3.93 -23.44 1.17
CA LEU A 391 4.55 -22.52 0.23
C LEU A 391 5.98 -22.15 0.66
N LEU A 392 6.16 -21.72 1.91
CA LEU A 392 7.45 -21.35 2.49
C LEU A 392 8.48 -22.50 2.36
N LYS A 393 8.07 -23.72 2.72
CA LYS A 393 8.90 -24.92 2.56
C LYS A 393 9.29 -25.16 1.10
N ALA A 394 8.35 -25.01 0.17
CA ALA A 394 8.60 -25.29 -1.23
C ALA A 394 9.51 -24.26 -1.90
N VAL A 395 9.34 -22.97 -1.60
CA VAL A 395 10.21 -21.91 -2.15
C VAL A 395 11.64 -22.06 -1.62
N ARG A 396 11.80 -22.44 -0.35
CA ARG A 396 13.12 -22.70 0.25
C ARG A 396 13.87 -23.88 -0.41
N GLN A 397 13.13 -24.80 -1.07
CA GLN A 397 13.69 -25.94 -1.77
C GLN A 397 14.00 -25.67 -3.25
N VAL A 398 13.69 -24.47 -3.77
CA VAL A 398 14.02 -24.10 -5.14
C VAL A 398 15.55 -24.04 -5.28
N GLU A 399 16.09 -24.70 -6.30
CA GLU A 399 17.52 -24.69 -6.61
C GLU A 399 18.02 -23.24 -6.81
N GLY A 400 19.16 -22.89 -6.18
CA GLY A 400 19.72 -21.55 -6.19
C GLY A 400 19.17 -20.61 -5.10
N VAL A 401 18.08 -20.98 -4.41
CA VAL A 401 17.54 -20.25 -3.28
C VAL A 401 18.18 -20.76 -1.97
N ARG A 402 18.92 -19.91 -1.30
CA ARG A 402 19.60 -20.21 -0.02
C ARG A 402 18.78 -19.77 1.19
N LYS A 403 18.07 -18.65 1.08
CA LYS A 403 17.25 -18.05 2.14
C LYS A 403 15.96 -17.48 1.56
N VAL A 404 14.88 -17.63 2.28
CA VAL A 404 13.58 -17.01 2.01
C VAL A 404 13.12 -16.38 3.29
N PHE A 405 12.87 -15.06 3.28
CA PHE A 405 12.41 -14.35 4.45
C PHE A 405 10.95 -13.93 4.32
N VAL A 406 10.29 -13.77 5.47
CA VAL A 406 9.02 -13.07 5.63
C VAL A 406 9.37 -11.72 6.22
N GLY A 407 9.52 -10.73 5.34
CA GLY A 407 9.95 -9.36 5.67
C GLY A 407 8.81 -8.45 6.09
N SER A 408 7.61 -8.67 5.56
CA SER A 408 6.39 -7.98 5.95
C SER A 408 5.88 -8.42 7.31
N GLY A 409 5.06 -7.59 7.95
CA GLY A 409 4.47 -7.91 9.26
C GLY A 409 3.50 -9.09 9.20
N ILE A 410 3.41 -9.81 10.30
CA ILE A 410 2.42 -10.88 10.49
C ILE A 410 1.37 -10.52 11.54
N ARG A 411 0.20 -11.13 11.43
CA ARG A 411 -0.88 -11.06 12.41
C ARG A 411 -0.69 -12.18 13.42
N HIS A 412 -0.19 -11.83 14.60
CA HIS A 412 0.01 -12.76 15.72
C HIS A 412 -1.30 -13.41 16.20
N ASP A 413 -2.39 -12.65 16.16
CA ASP A 413 -3.72 -13.11 16.53
C ASP A 413 -4.24 -14.25 15.64
N LEU A 414 -4.00 -14.18 14.32
CA LEU A 414 -4.33 -15.28 13.40
C LEU A 414 -3.51 -16.55 13.70
N VAL A 415 -2.22 -16.40 13.96
CA VAL A 415 -1.37 -17.55 14.29
C VAL A 415 -1.82 -18.23 15.57
N MET A 416 -2.18 -17.45 16.60
CA MET A 416 -2.62 -17.98 17.88
C MET A 416 -4.04 -18.54 17.82
N ALA A 417 -4.89 -18.09 16.90
CA ALA A 417 -6.24 -18.59 16.69
C ALA A 417 -6.29 -19.87 15.83
N ASP A 418 -5.24 -20.19 15.07
CA ASP A 418 -5.15 -21.42 14.31
C ASP A 418 -4.69 -22.58 15.21
N ALA A 419 -5.66 -23.29 15.79
CA ALA A 419 -5.42 -24.37 16.74
C ALA A 419 -4.70 -25.59 16.08
N GLU A 420 -4.92 -25.82 14.78
CA GLU A 420 -4.41 -26.99 14.08
C GLU A 420 -2.99 -26.74 13.51
N HIS A 421 -2.79 -25.62 12.83
CA HIS A 421 -1.56 -25.38 12.06
C HIS A 421 -0.71 -24.21 12.59
N GLY A 422 -1.21 -23.39 13.49
CA GLY A 422 -0.50 -22.21 14.02
C GLY A 422 0.84 -22.56 14.69
N ALA A 423 0.90 -23.66 15.44
CA ALA A 423 2.15 -24.13 16.05
C ALA A 423 3.19 -24.54 15.03
N SER A 424 2.81 -25.36 14.06
CA SER A 424 3.73 -25.83 12.99
C SER A 424 4.16 -24.70 12.06
N TYR A 425 3.29 -23.70 11.84
CA TYR A 425 3.63 -22.49 11.11
C TYR A 425 4.70 -21.68 11.85
N MET A 426 4.58 -21.49 13.17
CA MET A 426 5.60 -20.78 13.95
C MET A 426 6.95 -21.50 13.93
N GLU A 427 6.96 -22.83 14.00
CA GLU A 427 8.20 -23.62 13.92
C GLU A 427 8.92 -23.39 12.57
N GLU A 428 8.19 -23.42 11.46
CA GLU A 428 8.78 -23.17 10.14
C GLU A 428 9.24 -21.71 10.01
N LEU A 429 8.39 -20.75 10.43
CA LEU A 429 8.68 -19.32 10.33
C LEU A 429 9.95 -18.95 11.12
N VAL A 430 9.99 -19.27 12.41
CA VAL A 430 11.12 -18.97 13.30
C VAL A 430 12.34 -19.79 12.91
N GLY A 431 12.11 -21.04 12.51
CA GLY A 431 13.18 -21.93 12.08
C GLY A 431 13.95 -21.46 10.83
N HIS A 432 13.27 -20.84 9.87
CA HIS A 432 13.84 -20.66 8.54
C HIS A 432 13.63 -19.31 7.88
N HIS A 433 12.64 -18.50 8.32
CA HIS A 433 12.14 -17.36 7.54
C HIS A 433 12.24 -16.01 8.24
N VAL A 434 12.90 -15.94 9.41
CA VAL A 434 13.21 -14.70 10.12
C VAL A 434 14.66 -14.33 9.89
N SER A 435 14.92 -13.10 9.40
CA SER A 435 16.26 -12.60 9.05
C SER A 435 17.06 -12.05 10.26
N GLY A 436 16.55 -12.25 11.49
CA GLY A 436 17.06 -11.69 12.74
C GLY A 436 15.99 -10.89 13.47
N GLN A 437 15.08 -10.28 12.78
CA GLN A 437 13.95 -9.55 13.36
C GLN A 437 12.63 -9.95 12.68
N LEU A 438 11.59 -10.15 13.48
CA LEU A 438 10.21 -10.37 13.01
C LEU A 438 9.34 -9.19 13.43
N LYS A 439 8.64 -8.60 12.46
CA LYS A 439 7.77 -7.44 12.68
C LYS A 439 6.39 -7.86 13.15
N LEU A 440 5.94 -7.27 14.25
CA LEU A 440 4.57 -7.34 14.73
C LEU A 440 3.99 -5.93 14.80
N ALA A 441 2.70 -5.81 14.51
CA ALA A 441 2.00 -4.54 14.53
C ALA A 441 0.85 -4.57 15.56
N PRO A 442 1.13 -4.55 16.88
CA PRO A 442 0.09 -4.42 17.90
C PRO A 442 -0.58 -3.05 17.88
N GLU A 443 0.12 -2.01 17.43
CA GLU A 443 -0.23 -0.60 17.31
C GLU A 443 -0.39 0.10 18.66
N HIS A 444 -0.97 -0.55 19.68
CA HIS A 444 -1.18 -0.06 21.03
C HIS A 444 -1.37 -1.20 22.01
N SER A 445 -1.46 -0.91 23.34
CA SER A 445 -1.79 -1.89 24.38
C SER A 445 -3.13 -1.60 25.09
N GLN A 446 -3.58 -0.33 25.06
CA GLN A 446 -4.78 0.06 25.79
C GLN A 446 -6.06 -0.38 25.07
N PRO A 447 -6.97 -1.13 25.75
CA PRO A 447 -8.16 -1.70 25.10
C PRO A 447 -9.09 -0.63 24.48
N ALA A 448 -9.18 0.55 25.07
CA ALA A 448 -9.99 1.65 24.54
C ALA A 448 -9.45 2.14 23.18
N VAL A 449 -8.13 2.30 23.04
CA VAL A 449 -7.46 2.75 21.81
C VAL A 449 -7.48 1.63 20.76
N LEU A 450 -7.18 0.38 21.15
CA LEU A 450 -7.25 -0.78 20.25
C LEU A 450 -8.64 -0.97 19.63
N ARG A 451 -9.70 -0.71 20.42
CA ARG A 451 -11.07 -0.72 19.91
C ARG A 451 -11.28 0.31 18.79
N GLN A 452 -10.78 1.55 18.96
CA GLN A 452 -10.88 2.58 17.93
C GLN A 452 -10.04 2.24 16.68
N MET A 453 -8.96 1.49 16.86
CA MET A 453 -8.13 0.98 15.76
C MET A 453 -8.70 -0.26 15.07
N ARG A 454 -9.71 -0.91 15.66
CA ARG A 454 -10.21 -2.24 15.24
C ARG A 454 -9.12 -3.30 15.30
N LYS A 455 -8.33 -3.29 16.38
CA LYS A 455 -7.24 -4.25 16.66
C LYS A 455 -7.60 -5.15 17.86
N PRO A 456 -7.13 -6.41 17.87
CA PRO A 456 -7.34 -7.32 18.99
C PRO A 456 -6.64 -6.84 20.26
N GLY A 457 -7.00 -7.41 21.39
CA GLY A 457 -6.30 -7.21 22.66
C GLY A 457 -4.88 -7.79 22.67
N THR A 458 -4.19 -7.60 23.78
CA THR A 458 -2.76 -7.95 23.93
C THR A 458 -2.48 -9.42 24.25
N ASP A 459 -3.49 -10.22 24.65
CA ASP A 459 -3.29 -11.60 25.08
C ASP A 459 -2.63 -12.48 24.02
N SER A 460 -3.11 -12.39 22.77
CA SER A 460 -2.52 -13.11 21.65
C SER A 460 -1.10 -12.64 21.32
N LEU A 461 -0.77 -11.37 21.56
CA LEU A 461 0.58 -10.84 21.40
C LEU A 461 1.55 -11.47 22.41
N LEU A 462 1.16 -11.51 23.68
CA LEU A 462 2.00 -12.07 24.75
C LEU A 462 2.19 -13.58 24.57
N ALA A 463 1.12 -14.31 24.24
CA ALA A 463 1.20 -15.73 23.95
C ALA A 463 2.11 -16.03 22.71
N PHE A 464 2.02 -15.20 21.67
CA PHE A 464 2.90 -15.30 20.50
C PHE A 464 4.36 -15.06 20.88
N LYS A 465 4.64 -13.98 21.65
CA LYS A 465 5.99 -13.65 22.15
C LYS A 465 6.59 -14.82 22.91
N GLN A 466 5.87 -15.34 23.88
CA GLN A 466 6.32 -16.48 24.70
C GLN A 466 6.68 -17.69 23.84
N ARG A 467 5.82 -18.03 22.87
CA ARG A 467 6.08 -19.15 21.93
C ARG A 467 7.29 -18.88 21.04
N PHE A 468 7.41 -17.64 20.52
CA PHE A 468 8.54 -17.22 19.69
C PHE A 468 9.89 -17.37 20.44
N GLU A 469 9.94 -16.92 21.69
CA GLU A 469 11.13 -17.00 22.55
C GLU A 469 11.48 -18.45 22.87
N ALA A 470 10.50 -19.29 23.20
CA ALA A 470 10.70 -20.70 23.46
C ALA A 470 11.27 -21.46 22.24
N ILE A 471 10.79 -21.15 21.03
CA ILE A 471 11.32 -21.75 19.80
C ILE A 471 12.75 -21.28 19.55
N ASN A 472 13.05 -19.97 19.72
CA ASN A 472 14.40 -19.45 19.56
C ASN A 472 15.39 -20.10 20.53
N GLN A 473 15.02 -20.21 21.81
CA GLN A 473 15.84 -20.86 22.82
C GLN A 473 16.13 -22.33 22.45
N ARG A 474 15.09 -23.07 22.06
CA ARG A 474 15.22 -24.47 21.66
C ARG A 474 16.08 -24.67 20.40
N LEU A 475 16.02 -23.73 19.45
CA LEU A 475 16.80 -23.77 18.20
C LEU A 475 18.17 -23.09 18.30
N GLY A 476 18.53 -22.51 19.46
CA GLY A 476 19.77 -21.78 19.66
C GLY A 476 19.90 -20.55 18.75
N LYS A 477 18.79 -19.83 18.49
CA LYS A 477 18.76 -18.67 17.62
C LYS A 477 18.66 -17.36 18.38
N GLU A 478 19.31 -16.33 17.86
CA GLU A 478 19.21 -14.96 18.34
C GLU A 478 18.34 -14.15 17.37
N GLN A 479 17.05 -14.22 17.55
CA GLN A 479 16.06 -13.45 16.77
C GLN A 479 15.19 -12.64 17.73
N TYR A 480 14.72 -11.49 17.25
CA TYR A 480 14.00 -10.52 18.06
C TYR A 480 12.67 -10.15 17.43
N LEU A 481 11.69 -9.81 18.27
CA LEU A 481 10.44 -9.18 17.83
C LEU A 481 10.63 -7.67 17.79
N THR A 482 10.11 -7.05 16.74
CA THR A 482 10.00 -5.59 16.63
C THR A 482 8.54 -5.20 16.58
N TYR A 483 8.17 -4.11 17.25
CA TYR A 483 6.79 -3.72 17.46
C TYR A 483 6.51 -2.37 16.81
N TYR A 484 5.51 -2.31 15.91
CA TYR A 484 5.00 -1.07 15.36
C TYR A 484 3.94 -0.49 16.28
N ILE A 485 4.08 0.79 16.61
CA ILE A 485 3.20 1.54 17.50
C ILE A 485 2.70 2.79 16.79
N ILE A 486 1.44 3.14 17.00
CA ILE A 486 0.82 4.37 16.51
C ILE A 486 0.52 5.29 17.72
N ALA A 487 1.17 6.44 17.76
CA ALA A 487 0.88 7.53 18.70
C ALA A 487 -0.15 8.49 18.10
N ALA A 488 -0.91 9.17 18.93
CA ALA A 488 -1.89 10.19 18.58
C ALA A 488 -3.02 9.71 17.64
N HIS A 489 -3.38 8.43 17.71
CA HIS A 489 -4.60 7.93 17.08
C HIS A 489 -5.83 8.55 17.77
N PRO A 490 -6.95 8.82 17.06
CA PRO A 490 -8.19 9.24 17.70
C PRO A 490 -8.58 8.33 18.87
N GLY A 491 -8.86 8.91 20.02
CA GLY A 491 -9.12 8.21 21.27
C GLY A 491 -7.89 7.86 22.11
N CYS A 492 -6.68 8.26 21.68
CA CYS A 492 -5.44 8.03 22.43
C CYS A 492 -4.99 9.30 23.15
N SER A 493 -4.92 9.26 24.47
CA SER A 493 -4.43 10.34 25.35
C SER A 493 -2.95 10.16 25.72
N ASP A 494 -2.35 11.18 26.35
CA ASP A 494 -1.00 11.08 26.94
C ASP A 494 -0.94 9.94 28.00
N GLY A 495 -2.00 9.77 28.80
CA GLY A 495 -2.10 8.70 29.80
C GLY A 495 -2.07 7.32 29.17
N ASP A 496 -2.75 7.13 28.01
CA ASP A 496 -2.72 5.87 27.28
C ASP A 496 -1.31 5.55 26.76
N MET A 497 -0.56 6.55 26.33
CA MET A 497 0.83 6.36 25.86
C MET A 497 1.80 6.04 27.02
N LEU A 498 1.58 6.61 28.20
CA LEU A 498 2.36 6.24 29.40
C LEU A 498 2.03 4.82 29.83
N ALA A 499 0.76 4.41 29.84
CA ALA A 499 0.34 3.04 30.12
C ALA A 499 0.89 2.05 29.08
N LEU A 500 0.96 2.43 27.80
CA LEU A 500 1.63 1.63 26.77
C LEU A 500 3.14 1.49 27.04
N ARG A 501 3.82 2.55 27.47
CA ARG A 501 5.24 2.48 27.84
C ARG A 501 5.47 1.49 28.99
N GLN A 502 4.65 1.57 30.04
CA GLN A 502 4.70 0.65 31.16
C GLN A 502 4.50 -0.80 30.69
N PHE A 503 3.43 -1.04 29.90
CA PHE A 503 3.17 -2.35 29.30
C PHE A 503 4.36 -2.87 28.49
N ALA A 504 4.98 -2.04 27.66
CA ALA A 504 6.12 -2.43 26.85
C ALA A 504 7.34 -2.80 27.70
N SER A 505 7.63 -2.02 28.74
CA SER A 505 8.72 -2.31 29.68
C SER A 505 8.51 -3.62 30.43
N GLU A 506 7.30 -3.83 30.96
CA GLU A 506 6.99 -5.00 31.82
C GLU A 506 6.80 -6.29 31.02
N ASN A 507 6.14 -6.21 29.85
CA ASN A 507 5.66 -7.39 29.13
C ASN A 507 6.46 -7.67 27.84
N LEU A 508 6.93 -6.64 27.14
CA LEU A 508 7.70 -6.82 25.90
C LEU A 508 9.21 -6.90 26.14
N GLY A 509 9.68 -6.36 27.28
CA GLY A 509 11.10 -6.31 27.63
C GLY A 509 11.93 -5.35 26.78
N VAL A 510 11.29 -4.59 25.90
CA VAL A 510 11.91 -3.58 25.03
C VAL A 510 10.97 -2.40 24.84
N LEU A 511 11.51 -1.19 24.75
CA LEU A 511 10.73 -0.04 24.31
C LEU A 511 10.72 -0.01 22.78
N PRO A 512 9.55 0.04 22.13
CA PRO A 512 9.46 0.10 20.68
C PRO A 512 10.17 1.33 20.10
N GLU A 513 11.03 1.13 19.13
CA GLU A 513 11.68 2.22 18.38
C GLU A 513 10.81 2.68 17.21
N GLN A 514 9.99 1.79 16.67
CA GLN A 514 9.11 2.01 15.52
C GLN A 514 7.78 2.64 15.97
N VAL A 515 7.83 3.89 16.43
CA VAL A 515 6.66 4.66 16.86
C VAL A 515 6.32 5.68 15.79
N GLN A 516 5.17 5.51 15.16
CA GLN A 516 4.65 6.42 14.16
C GLN A 516 3.58 7.34 14.77
N ILE A 517 3.55 8.60 14.36
CA ILE A 517 2.44 9.48 14.67
C ILE A 517 1.33 9.19 13.64
N PHE A 518 0.10 9.03 14.12
CA PHE A 518 -1.05 8.83 13.24
C PHE A 518 -1.13 9.93 12.17
N THR A 519 -1.19 9.51 10.91
CA THR A 519 -1.43 10.38 9.76
C THR A 519 -2.79 10.04 9.19
N PRO A 520 -3.77 10.95 9.23
CA PRO A 520 -5.06 10.72 8.64
C PRO A 520 -4.94 10.44 7.14
N THR A 521 -5.30 9.21 6.75
CA THR A 521 -5.33 8.78 5.34
C THR A 521 -6.76 8.88 4.85
N PRO A 522 -7.03 9.53 3.70
CA PRO A 522 -8.40 9.69 3.19
C PRO A 522 -9.14 8.35 3.10
N SER A 523 -10.45 8.39 3.25
CA SER A 523 -11.34 7.22 3.17
C SER A 523 -11.04 6.10 4.17
N THR A 524 -10.59 6.47 5.38
CA THR A 524 -10.45 5.56 6.52
C THR A 524 -11.31 6.02 7.70
N TYR A 525 -11.83 5.08 8.49
CA TYR A 525 -12.62 5.40 9.68
C TYR A 525 -11.83 6.24 10.70
N SER A 526 -10.52 6.01 10.84
CA SER A 526 -9.71 6.82 11.74
C SER A 526 -9.57 8.28 11.28
N SER A 527 -9.58 8.54 9.98
CA SER A 527 -9.60 9.91 9.45
C SER A 527 -10.94 10.58 9.66
N LEU A 528 -12.04 9.84 9.52
CA LEU A 528 -13.37 10.29 9.90
C LEU A 528 -13.44 10.67 11.39
N MET A 529 -12.96 9.80 12.28
CA MET A 529 -12.86 10.07 13.73
C MET A 529 -11.98 11.28 14.02
N TYR A 530 -10.86 11.43 13.29
CA TYR A 530 -9.94 12.53 13.47
C TYR A 530 -10.57 13.89 13.14
N TYR A 531 -11.34 13.95 12.05
CA TYR A 531 -12.03 15.16 11.61
C TYR A 531 -13.18 15.51 12.54
N THR A 532 -14.12 14.56 12.74
CA THR A 532 -15.38 14.79 13.46
C THR A 532 -15.23 14.81 14.99
N GLY A 533 -14.16 14.20 15.54
CA GLY A 533 -14.04 14.02 16.99
C GLY A 533 -15.09 13.09 17.59
N LYS A 534 -15.73 12.24 16.78
CA LYS A 534 -16.77 11.30 17.19
C LYS A 534 -16.39 9.83 16.89
N ASP A 535 -16.83 8.91 17.72
CA ASP A 535 -16.85 7.46 17.43
C ASP A 535 -18.02 7.20 16.44
N PRO A 536 -17.73 6.88 15.17
CA PRO A 536 -18.77 6.75 14.16
C PRO A 536 -19.70 5.56 14.37
N PHE A 537 -19.31 4.60 15.21
CA PHE A 537 -20.11 3.40 15.53
C PHE A 537 -21.01 3.58 16.76
N ARG A 538 -20.74 4.56 17.61
CA ARG A 538 -21.42 4.78 18.88
C ARG A 538 -21.94 6.20 19.07
N GLY A 539 -21.60 7.12 18.18
CA GLY A 539 -21.97 8.53 18.27
C GLY A 539 -21.36 9.29 19.46
N LYS A 540 -20.35 8.72 20.16
CA LYS A 540 -19.75 9.33 21.34
C LYS A 540 -18.57 10.22 20.97
N PRO A 541 -18.38 11.37 21.66
CA PRO A 541 -17.19 12.21 21.51
C PRO A 541 -15.91 11.40 21.79
N LEU A 542 -14.87 11.67 21.01
CA LEU A 542 -13.52 11.13 21.16
C LEU A 542 -12.51 12.25 21.37
N PHE A 543 -11.54 11.99 22.23
CA PHE A 543 -10.35 12.83 22.30
C PHE A 543 -9.54 12.69 21.00
N VAL A 544 -9.11 13.81 20.43
CA VAL A 544 -8.24 13.85 19.23
C VAL A 544 -7.12 14.86 19.48
N GLU A 545 -5.88 14.39 19.49
CA GLU A 545 -4.72 15.27 19.59
C GLU A 545 -4.40 15.88 18.21
N LYS A 546 -4.78 17.14 18.03
CA LYS A 546 -4.54 17.90 16.79
C LYS A 546 -3.25 18.72 16.82
N SER A 547 -2.73 19.05 18.00
CA SER A 547 -1.53 19.88 18.13
C SER A 547 -0.24 19.11 17.79
N GLN A 548 0.67 19.76 17.07
CA GLN A 548 1.98 19.16 16.75
C GLN A 548 2.78 18.84 18.01
N THR A 549 2.70 19.71 19.02
CA THR A 549 3.40 19.52 20.31
C THR A 549 2.86 18.31 21.07
N GLY A 550 1.53 18.14 21.14
CA GLY A 550 0.91 16.98 21.78
C GLY A 550 1.25 15.66 21.06
N LYS A 551 1.17 15.64 19.73
CA LYS A 551 1.59 14.48 18.93
C LYS A 551 3.04 14.07 19.19
N MET A 552 3.95 15.04 19.25
CA MET A 552 5.35 14.80 19.58
C MET A 552 5.53 14.32 21.03
N ARG A 553 4.78 14.86 21.98
CA ARG A 553 4.81 14.44 23.39
C ARG A 553 4.36 12.97 23.52
N GLN A 554 3.27 12.60 22.86
CA GLN A 554 2.80 11.20 22.83
C GLN A 554 3.85 10.24 22.24
N LYS A 555 4.47 10.59 21.11
CA LYS A 555 5.58 9.79 20.55
C LYS A 555 6.75 9.70 21.53
N ALA A 556 7.14 10.82 22.12
CA ALA A 556 8.26 10.89 23.05
C ALA A 556 8.02 10.10 24.35
N ALA A 557 6.77 9.96 24.78
CA ALA A 557 6.41 9.15 25.94
C ALA A 557 6.89 7.69 25.81
N ILE A 558 6.90 7.13 24.59
CA ILE A 558 7.40 5.77 24.31
C ILE A 558 8.91 5.78 24.02
N THR A 559 9.37 6.66 23.12
CA THR A 559 10.76 6.62 22.66
C THR A 559 11.76 7.17 23.68
N GLY A 560 11.29 7.86 24.72
CA GLY A 560 12.12 8.46 25.75
C GLY A 560 12.93 9.70 25.29
N TRP A 561 12.71 10.19 24.05
CA TRP A 561 13.51 11.27 23.44
C TRP A 561 12.65 12.49 23.10
N GLY A 562 13.01 13.63 23.66
CA GLY A 562 12.44 14.93 23.27
C GLY A 562 13.06 15.46 21.97
N ASN A 563 12.47 16.52 21.43
CA ASN A 563 12.75 17.15 20.12
C ASN A 563 14.24 17.54 19.82
N LYS A 564 15.18 17.34 20.76
CA LYS A 564 16.61 17.65 20.59
C LYS A 564 17.52 16.56 21.17
N GLY A 565 17.07 15.30 21.25
CA GLY A 565 17.88 14.23 21.82
C GLY A 565 18.13 14.40 23.33
N LYS A 566 17.33 15.17 24.05
CA LYS A 566 17.37 15.28 25.50
C LYS A 566 16.25 14.45 26.12
N PRO A 567 16.52 13.76 27.25
CA PRO A 567 15.46 13.07 28.00
C PRO A 567 14.33 14.04 28.35
N LEU A 568 13.09 13.58 28.29
CA LEU A 568 11.96 14.36 28.80
C LEU A 568 12.15 14.58 30.31
N PRO A 569 11.77 15.77 30.85
CA PRO A 569 11.70 15.96 32.28
C PRO A 569 10.77 14.88 32.89
N ASP A 570 11.23 14.26 33.94
CA ASP A 570 10.45 13.31 34.74
C ASP A 570 9.16 13.98 35.18
N PRO A 571 7.96 13.45 34.83
CA PRO A 571 6.70 14.06 35.25
C PRO A 571 6.49 14.06 36.76
N ASP A 572 7.23 13.22 37.52
CA ASP A 572 7.16 13.14 38.97
C ASP A 572 8.18 14.08 39.66
N ARG A 573 9.03 14.73 38.89
CA ARG A 573 9.94 15.74 39.41
C ARG A 573 9.23 17.07 39.51
N GLN A 574 8.62 17.38 40.66
CA GLN A 574 8.14 18.73 40.97
C GLN A 574 9.29 19.74 40.72
N PRO A 575 9.02 20.82 39.99
CA PRO A 575 10.03 21.86 39.85
C PRO A 575 10.36 22.41 41.25
N ALA A 576 11.63 22.27 41.62
CA ALA A 576 12.14 22.92 42.84
C ALA A 576 11.70 24.40 42.83
N ARG A 577 10.86 24.78 43.77
CA ARG A 577 10.49 26.16 44.00
C ARG A 577 11.77 26.93 44.28
N ASN A 578 12.15 27.79 43.35
CA ASN A 578 13.21 28.76 43.57
C ASN A 578 12.59 29.92 44.39
N PRO A 579 13.03 30.17 45.63
CA PRO A 579 12.38 31.19 46.49
C PRO A 579 12.81 32.64 46.18
N GLU A 580 13.56 32.91 45.15
CA GLU A 580 14.02 34.28 44.80
C GLU A 580 13.46 34.75 43.48
N ARG A 581 12.22 35.19 43.48
CA ARG A 581 11.66 36.24 42.58
C ARG A 581 10.28 36.69 43.06
N ALA A 582 10.27 37.34 44.21
CA ALA A 582 9.22 38.27 44.54
C ALA A 582 9.75 39.68 44.22
N GLU A 583 8.86 40.51 43.69
CA GLU A 583 9.01 41.95 43.43
C GLU A 583 9.57 42.37 42.06
N SER A 584 8.62 42.59 41.14
CA SER A 584 8.43 43.96 40.58
C SER A 584 7.18 43.98 39.68
N GLN A 585 6.07 44.41 40.26
CA GLN A 585 4.89 44.85 39.53
C GLN A 585 5.16 46.26 38.96
N ARG A 586 4.95 46.40 37.65
CA ARG A 586 4.66 47.70 37.02
C ARG A 586 3.44 47.59 36.13
N PRO A 587 2.55 48.58 36.12
CA PRO A 587 1.19 48.49 35.58
C PRO A 587 1.17 48.69 34.07
N GLU A 588 0.27 47.93 33.45
CA GLU A 588 -0.08 48.03 32.02
C GLU A 588 -0.81 49.33 31.71
N LYS A 589 -0.42 49.96 30.58
CA LYS A 589 -1.17 51.01 29.90
C LYS A 589 -2.00 50.43 28.76
N PRO A 590 -3.22 50.90 28.52
CA PRO A 590 -4.11 50.37 27.52
C PRO A 590 -3.68 50.75 26.10
N ARG A 591 -3.74 49.80 25.16
CA ARG A 591 -3.54 50.06 23.74
C ARG A 591 -4.88 50.20 23.03
N ALA A 592 -5.01 51.33 22.37
CA ALA A 592 -6.12 51.71 21.51
C ALA A 592 -6.10 50.95 20.19
N HIS A 593 -7.29 50.58 19.70
CA HIS A 593 -7.57 50.11 18.36
C HIS A 593 -7.17 51.13 17.30
N ALA A 594 -6.51 50.67 16.23
CA ALA A 594 -6.46 51.42 14.98
C ALA A 594 -6.46 50.40 13.82
N ASP A 595 -7.54 50.46 13.06
CA ASP A 595 -7.70 49.93 11.71
C ASP A 595 -6.58 50.39 10.79
N LYS A 596 -6.01 49.50 9.96
CA LYS A 596 -5.35 49.87 8.71
C LYS A 596 -5.55 48.87 7.60
N GLN A 597 -6.07 49.45 6.56
CA GLN A 597 -6.38 48.93 5.23
C GLN A 597 -5.22 48.27 4.49
N LYS A 598 -5.61 47.39 3.56
CA LYS A 598 -4.83 46.75 2.48
C LYS A 598 -3.95 47.73 1.70
N ALA A 599 -2.71 47.34 1.41
CA ALA A 599 -1.99 47.79 0.23
C ALA A 599 -1.14 46.61 -0.32
N GLN A 600 -1.40 46.32 -1.59
CA GLN A 600 -0.64 45.40 -2.46
C GLN A 600 0.77 45.94 -2.66
N ARG A 601 1.78 45.05 -2.63
CA ARG A 601 3.09 45.33 -3.23
C ARG A 601 3.61 44.09 -3.97
N ALA A 602 4.06 44.37 -5.20
CA ALA A 602 4.67 43.51 -6.18
C ALA A 602 6.09 43.02 -5.78
N PRO A 603 6.62 41.99 -6.45
CA PRO A 603 7.87 41.32 -6.05
C PRO A 603 9.11 42.11 -6.52
N ILE A 604 10.09 42.14 -5.65
CA ILE A 604 11.43 42.70 -5.94
C ILE A 604 12.37 41.56 -6.31
N ILE A 605 12.88 41.61 -7.55
CA ILE A 605 13.99 40.82 -8.07
C ILE A 605 15.27 41.28 -7.35
N ARG A 606 16.05 40.34 -6.83
CA ARG A 606 17.44 40.60 -6.43
C ARG A 606 18.38 39.63 -7.14
N GLU A 607 19.35 40.24 -7.79
CA GLU A 607 20.47 39.66 -8.51
C GLU A 607 21.40 38.83 -7.61
N GLU A 608 21.95 37.77 -8.20
CA GLU A 608 22.94 36.91 -7.61
C GLU A 608 24.35 37.51 -7.67
N THR A 609 25.10 37.30 -6.59
CA THR A 609 26.56 37.39 -6.62
C THR A 609 27.15 36.10 -6.03
N PRO A 610 28.20 35.49 -6.65
CA PRO A 610 28.71 34.19 -6.27
C PRO A 610 29.68 34.25 -5.11
N LEU A 611 29.60 33.32 -4.16
CA LEU A 611 30.58 33.12 -3.12
C LEU A 611 31.26 31.76 -3.24
N SER A 612 32.57 31.86 -3.24
CA SER A 612 33.61 30.88 -3.41
C SER A 612 33.60 29.71 -2.39
N ALA A 613 34.11 28.60 -2.88
CA ALA A 613 34.41 27.33 -2.17
C ALA A 613 35.21 27.52 -0.87
N ARG A 614 34.77 26.82 0.17
CA ARG A 614 35.64 26.30 1.23
C ARG A 614 35.15 24.96 1.74
N ASP A 615 36.07 24.03 1.82
CA ASP A 615 36.00 22.66 2.25
C ASP A 615 35.29 22.42 3.57
N ASN A 616 34.38 21.43 3.62
CA ASN A 616 34.10 20.67 4.83
C ASN A 616 33.63 19.27 4.44
N ALA A 617 34.37 18.28 4.84
CA ALA A 617 34.06 16.86 4.72
C ALA A 617 32.74 16.51 5.43
N PRO A 618 31.92 15.61 4.89
CA PRO A 618 30.64 15.29 5.49
C PRO A 618 30.80 14.35 6.66
N VAL A 619 30.33 14.78 7.82
CA VAL A 619 30.02 13.89 8.94
C VAL A 619 28.68 13.24 8.60
N VAL A 620 28.69 11.96 8.23
CA VAL A 620 27.51 11.15 8.02
C VAL A 620 26.80 10.95 9.37
N ARG A 621 25.82 11.77 9.66
CA ARG A 621 24.80 11.50 10.66
C ARG A 621 23.64 10.76 9.97
N VAL A 622 23.48 9.50 10.27
CA VAL A 622 22.28 8.74 9.90
C VAL A 622 21.10 9.34 10.65
N VAL A 623 20.32 10.17 9.96
CA VAL A 623 19.02 10.62 10.42
C VAL A 623 18.02 9.54 9.95
N ARG A 624 17.49 8.76 10.89
CA ARG A 624 16.40 7.80 10.62
C ARG A 624 15.12 8.59 10.38
N ASP A 625 14.52 8.39 9.21
CA ASP A 625 13.23 8.99 8.85
C ASP A 625 12.07 8.36 9.62
N ASP A 626 11.09 9.19 9.96
CA ASP A 626 9.90 8.86 10.76
C ASP A 626 8.85 7.99 10.04
N PHE A 627 9.08 7.62 8.79
CA PHE A 627 8.26 6.68 8.02
C PHE A 627 9.13 5.52 7.56
N GLY A 628 9.16 4.48 8.37
CA GLY A 628 9.57 3.19 7.85
C GLY A 628 8.59 2.81 6.73
N SER A 629 9.06 2.84 5.50
CA SER A 629 8.31 2.22 4.41
C SER A 629 7.96 0.81 4.87
N PHE A 630 6.75 0.34 4.57
CA PHE A 630 6.33 -1.04 4.81
C PHE A 630 7.27 -2.09 4.15
N LEU A 631 8.34 -1.64 3.50
CA LEU A 631 9.21 -2.39 2.63
C LEU A 631 10.68 -2.51 3.12
N HIS A 632 11.14 -1.78 4.14
CA HIS A 632 12.54 -1.86 4.55
C HIS A 632 12.81 -2.91 5.63
N ASN A 633 13.39 -4.01 5.22
CA ASN A 633 13.92 -5.07 6.07
C ASN A 633 15.30 -5.50 5.60
N GLN A 634 16.31 -4.65 5.76
CA GLN A 634 17.70 -5.08 5.58
C GLN A 634 18.50 -4.82 6.85
N ALA A 635 19.15 -5.89 7.32
CA ALA A 635 20.27 -5.74 8.24
C ALA A 635 21.42 -5.04 7.49
N PRO A 636 22.12 -4.07 8.07
CA PRO A 636 23.26 -3.44 7.41
C PRO A 636 24.28 -4.49 6.97
N GLU A 637 24.75 -4.40 5.74
CA GLU A 637 25.89 -5.19 5.26
C GLU A 637 27.09 -4.97 6.21
N GLY A 638 27.74 -6.05 6.62
CA GLY A 638 28.89 -6.02 7.53
C GLY A 638 28.63 -6.53 8.96
N TRP A 639 27.44 -7.04 9.25
CA TRP A 639 27.14 -7.64 10.56
C TRP A 639 27.85 -9.00 10.77
N GLU A 640 28.04 -9.79 9.71
CA GLU A 640 28.73 -11.08 9.80
C GLU A 640 30.25 -10.94 9.93
N GLU A 641 30.88 -9.94 9.33
CA GLU A 641 32.33 -9.71 9.44
C GLU A 641 32.77 -9.17 10.81
N ARG A 642 31.91 -8.48 11.53
CA ARG A 642 32.24 -7.98 12.89
C ARG A 642 32.13 -9.03 13.99
N ARG A 643 31.51 -10.18 13.73
CA ARG A 643 31.46 -11.30 14.69
C ARG A 643 32.70 -12.17 14.65
N ALA A 644 33.34 -12.36 13.51
CA ALA A 644 34.57 -13.12 13.37
C ALA A 644 35.79 -12.45 14.10
N SER A 645 35.76 -11.12 14.26
CA SER A 645 36.84 -10.38 14.91
C SER A 645 36.68 -10.22 16.43
N ARG A 646 35.58 -10.67 17.04
CA ARG A 646 35.32 -10.61 18.49
C ARG A 646 35.47 -11.95 19.24
N ALA A 647 35.52 -13.07 18.52
CA ALA A 647 35.66 -14.39 19.14
C ALA A 647 37.11 -14.81 19.47
N ASP A 648 38.11 -14.02 19.07
CA ASP A 648 39.54 -14.42 19.20
C ASP A 648 40.37 -13.53 20.11
N LYS A 649 39.77 -12.81 21.08
CA LYS A 649 40.53 -12.10 22.13
C LYS A 649 39.90 -12.26 23.51
N GLY A 650 40.13 -13.41 24.09
CA GLY A 650 39.93 -13.68 25.50
C GLY A 650 41.09 -14.50 26.03
N GLY A 651 42.12 -13.84 26.63
CA GLY A 651 43.14 -14.53 27.38
C GLY A 651 44.45 -13.77 27.53
N ALA A 652 44.70 -13.30 28.76
CA ALA A 652 45.98 -13.05 29.44
C ALA A 652 46.79 -11.76 29.16
N ASP A 653 46.64 -10.80 29.95
CA ASP A 653 47.47 -10.35 31.11
C ASP A 653 48.90 -9.81 30.85
N ARG A 654 49.11 -8.57 31.37
CA ARG A 654 50.33 -7.93 31.87
C ARG A 654 51.33 -7.17 30.99
N ARG A 655 51.26 -5.83 31.24
CA ARG A 655 52.35 -4.91 31.64
C ARG A 655 53.44 -4.47 30.67
N GLN A 656 53.59 -3.13 30.69
CA GLN A 656 54.82 -2.30 30.46
C GLN A 656 55.19 -2.07 28.99
N GLY A 657 55.23 -0.88 28.44
CA GLY A 657 55.88 0.33 28.87
C GLY A 657 56.66 0.92 27.70
N TYR A 658 56.53 2.22 27.45
CA TYR A 658 57.49 3.17 26.87
C TYR A 658 57.91 3.18 25.39
N SER A 659 57.72 4.39 24.84
CA SER A 659 58.54 5.16 23.88
C SER A 659 58.60 4.68 22.43
N GLY A 660 58.18 5.46 21.49
CA GLY A 660 58.87 6.62 20.94
C GLY A 660 59.36 6.39 19.53
N SER A 661 59.05 7.32 18.68
CA SER A 661 59.77 7.82 17.52
C SER A 661 59.50 7.31 16.10
N LYS A 662 58.93 8.25 15.35
CA LYS A 662 59.37 8.75 14.04
C LYS A 662 59.52 7.81 12.83
N ALA A 663 58.84 8.31 11.78
CA ALA A 663 58.97 7.98 10.36
C ALA A 663 60.44 8.11 9.83
N PRO A 664 60.76 7.61 8.63
CA PRO A 664 60.61 8.48 7.46
C PRO A 664 60.16 7.79 6.12
N ARG A 665 59.85 8.69 5.21
CA ARG A 665 59.59 8.58 3.77
C ARG A 665 60.75 7.99 2.98
N ARG A 666 60.43 7.41 1.77
CA ARG A 666 60.98 7.67 0.42
C ARG A 666 60.40 6.66 -0.56
N GLU A 667 59.71 7.10 -1.61
CA GLU A 667 60.12 7.42 -3.01
C GLU A 667 60.72 6.21 -3.73
N GLY A 668 60.00 5.79 -4.80
CA GLY A 668 60.46 6.03 -6.13
C GLY A 668 60.33 4.84 -7.07
N GLU A 669 59.89 5.12 -8.27
CA GLU A 669 60.19 4.57 -9.59
C GLU A 669 59.26 3.50 -10.19
N SER A 670 58.48 3.94 -11.10
CA SER A 670 58.24 3.81 -12.53
C SER A 670 58.94 2.67 -13.28
N ARG A 671 58.21 2.07 -14.16
CA ARG A 671 58.45 1.46 -15.51
C ARG A 671 57.57 0.23 -15.68
N GLU A 672 57.01 -0.13 -16.79
CA GLU A 672 56.89 0.33 -18.19
C GLU A 672 55.77 -0.49 -18.82
N ARG A 673 55.08 0.12 -19.78
CA ARG A 673 54.13 -0.48 -20.71
C ARG A 673 54.79 -1.56 -21.58
N LYS A 674 54.06 -2.61 -21.94
CA LYS A 674 54.17 -3.21 -23.31
C LYS A 674 52.81 -3.61 -23.84
N ASP A 675 52.49 -2.95 -24.92
CA ASP A 675 51.49 -3.26 -25.93
C ASP A 675 51.74 -4.64 -26.54
N TRP A 676 50.69 -5.36 -26.90
CA TRP A 676 50.74 -6.26 -28.06
C TRP A 676 49.40 -6.25 -28.82
N LYS A 677 49.51 -5.90 -30.10
CA LYS A 677 48.50 -5.90 -31.13
C LYS A 677 48.49 -7.23 -31.91
N PRO A 678 47.44 -7.48 -32.73
CA PRO A 678 47.07 -8.80 -33.25
C PRO A 678 47.77 -9.14 -34.56
N ARG A 679 47.75 -10.44 -34.94
CA ARG A 679 48.10 -10.89 -36.31
C ARG A 679 46.97 -11.70 -36.91
N GLU A 680 46.58 -11.27 -38.08
CA GLU A 680 45.81 -11.93 -39.13
C GLU A 680 46.55 -13.11 -39.73
N GLY A 681 45.80 -14.06 -40.32
CA GLY A 681 46.34 -14.99 -41.30
C GLY A 681 45.42 -16.17 -41.55
N ALA A 682 44.59 -16.08 -42.60
CA ALA A 682 43.97 -17.21 -43.31
C ALA A 682 45.04 -17.82 -44.28
N PRO A 683 44.82 -18.91 -45.06
CA PRO A 683 43.56 -19.53 -45.57
C PRO A 683 43.57 -21.06 -45.79
N GLY A 684 42.40 -21.60 -46.20
CA GLY A 684 42.28 -22.66 -47.19
C GLY A 684 42.10 -24.09 -46.65
N SER A 685 41.18 -24.91 -46.96
CA SER A 685 40.58 -25.35 -48.20
C SER A 685 39.76 -26.61 -47.98
N LYS A 686 38.66 -26.73 -48.72
CA LYS A 686 38.07 -27.89 -49.36
C LYS A 686 37.17 -28.84 -48.58
N ALA A 687 35.93 -28.79 -49.03
CA ALA A 687 34.94 -29.89 -49.00
C ALA A 687 35.35 -31.10 -49.84
N PRO A 688 34.71 -32.26 -49.74
CA PRO A 688 33.67 -32.55 -50.73
C PRO A 688 32.39 -33.25 -50.23
N ARG A 689 31.40 -33.02 -51.07
CA ARG A 689 30.10 -33.65 -51.28
C ARG A 689 30.09 -35.19 -51.34
N THR A 690 28.92 -35.73 -50.98
CA THR A 690 28.09 -36.75 -51.69
C THR A 690 26.98 -37.10 -50.70
N GLY A 691 25.69 -37.21 -50.94
CA GLY A 691 24.95 -37.54 -52.17
C GLY A 691 23.83 -38.49 -51.77
N GLY A 692 22.60 -38.25 -52.28
CA GLY A 692 21.54 -39.28 -52.35
C GLY A 692 20.29 -38.94 -51.50
N LYS A 693 19.29 -38.27 -51.99
CA LYS A 693 18.10 -38.62 -52.79
C LYS A 693 17.36 -39.92 -52.37
N GLN A 694 16.11 -39.74 -51.96
CA GLN A 694 14.86 -40.29 -52.53
C GLN A 694 13.74 -40.09 -51.48
N ARG A 695 12.66 -39.33 -51.70
CA ARG A 695 11.44 -39.43 -52.53
C ARG A 695 10.67 -40.74 -52.33
N SER A 696 9.44 -40.63 -51.77
CA SER A 696 8.14 -41.17 -52.21
C SER A 696 7.06 -40.58 -51.27
N GLN A 697 6.16 -39.75 -51.64
CA GLN A 697 4.96 -39.80 -52.51
C GLN A 697 4.14 -41.08 -52.38
N SER A 698 2.93 -40.92 -51.85
CA SER A 698 1.64 -41.35 -52.37
C SER A 698 0.57 -40.91 -51.34
N SER A 699 -0.30 -39.95 -51.57
CA SER A 699 -1.45 -39.84 -52.48
C SER A 699 -2.49 -40.97 -52.31
N TYR A 700 -3.64 -40.47 -52.09
CA TYR A 700 -4.98 -40.77 -52.64
C TYR A 700 -6.05 -41.12 -51.61
N HIS A 701 -7.07 -40.51 -51.64
CA HIS A 701 -8.45 -40.32 -52.05
C HIS A 701 -9.36 -40.26 -50.83
N GLY A 702 -10.30 -39.39 -50.67
CA GLY A 702 -11.33 -38.85 -51.60
C GLY A 702 -12.68 -39.43 -51.27
N GLU A 703 -13.60 -38.59 -50.99
CA GLU A 703 -14.99 -38.41 -51.46
C GLU A 703 -15.89 -38.02 -50.31
N ARG A 704 -16.40 -36.80 -50.37
CA ARG A 704 -17.65 -36.33 -50.94
C ARG A 704 -18.92 -36.76 -50.22
N GLY A 705 -19.66 -35.72 -49.87
CA GLY A 705 -21.09 -35.57 -50.02
C GLY A 705 -21.83 -35.44 -48.72
N GLY A 706 -22.69 -34.52 -48.43
CA GLY A 706 -23.43 -33.58 -49.21
C GLY A 706 -24.35 -32.81 -48.24
N LYS A 707 -24.57 -31.54 -48.52
CA LYS A 707 -25.75 -30.80 -48.06
C LYS A 707 -26.93 -31.19 -48.99
N PRO A 708 -28.15 -31.14 -48.54
CA PRO A 708 -29.01 -30.00 -48.64
C PRO A 708 -29.94 -29.85 -47.42
N GLY A 709 -30.55 -28.74 -47.06
CA GLY A 709 -31.25 -27.69 -47.81
C GLY A 709 -32.65 -27.56 -47.26
N TYR A 710 -32.93 -26.32 -46.81
CA TYR A 710 -34.26 -25.68 -46.72
C TYR A 710 -35.54 -26.56 -46.62
N HIS A 711 -36.39 -26.22 -45.59
CA HIS A 711 -37.76 -25.85 -45.87
C HIS A 711 -38.41 -25.07 -44.72
N LYS A 712 -38.93 -23.87 -45.05
CA LYS A 712 -39.98 -23.11 -44.38
C LYS A 712 -41.32 -23.78 -44.57
N THR A 713 -42.17 -23.74 -43.55
CA THR A 713 -43.64 -23.49 -43.54
C THR A 713 -44.02 -23.46 -42.06
N GLY A 714 -44.69 -22.52 -41.44
CA GLY A 714 -45.81 -21.72 -41.86
C GLY A 714 -47.14 -22.34 -41.40
N SER A 715 -47.65 -21.84 -40.24
CA SER A 715 -49.06 -21.50 -40.02
C SER A 715 -49.53 -21.80 -38.58
N ARG A 716 -49.94 -20.78 -37.87
CA ARG A 716 -51.29 -20.41 -37.42
C ARG A 716 -52.11 -21.52 -36.74
N GLY A 717 -52.52 -21.24 -35.49
CA GLY A 717 -53.66 -21.87 -34.84
C GLY A 717 -53.91 -21.31 -33.45
N LYS A 718 -54.94 -20.50 -33.33
CA LYS A 718 -55.57 -19.89 -32.15
C LYS A 718 -56.31 -20.92 -31.32
N SER A 719 -56.43 -20.65 -30.01
CA SER A 719 -57.61 -20.69 -29.10
C SER A 719 -57.09 -20.98 -27.70
N GLY A 720 -57.26 -20.21 -26.67
CA GLY A 720 -58.46 -19.51 -26.21
C GLY A 720 -59.25 -20.45 -25.29
N THR A 721 -59.07 -20.26 -23.96
CA THR A 721 -60.24 -20.24 -23.05
C THR A 721 -59.79 -19.83 -21.64
N ASP A 722 -60.48 -18.79 -21.21
CA ASP A 722 -60.66 -18.34 -19.83
C ASP A 722 -61.14 -19.46 -18.90
N TYR A 723 -60.84 -19.36 -17.63
CA TYR A 723 -61.85 -19.40 -16.56
C TYR A 723 -61.42 -18.62 -15.34
N ARG A 724 -62.35 -17.79 -14.95
CA ARG A 724 -62.43 -16.86 -13.84
C ARG A 724 -62.77 -17.57 -12.52
N ALA A 725 -62.35 -16.92 -11.43
CA ALA A 725 -63.11 -16.49 -10.28
C ALA A 725 -63.31 -17.46 -9.09
N GLY A 726 -63.07 -16.91 -7.93
CA GLY A 726 -63.63 -17.39 -6.66
C GLY A 726 -63.00 -16.74 -5.43
N ASN A 727 -63.54 -15.59 -5.12
CA ASN A 727 -63.43 -14.82 -3.87
C ASN A 727 -64.00 -15.59 -2.66
N GLN A 728 -63.46 -15.41 -1.43
CA GLN A 728 -64.16 -14.99 -0.19
C GLN A 728 -63.27 -15.31 1.01
N ASN A 729 -62.76 -14.30 1.68
CA ASN A 729 -63.21 -13.69 2.95
C ASN A 729 -63.58 -14.63 4.09
N GLN A 730 -62.89 -14.48 5.24
CA GLN A 730 -63.41 -14.14 6.58
C GLN A 730 -62.30 -14.37 7.61
N ASP A 731 -61.78 -13.30 8.17
CA ASP A 731 -62.07 -12.68 9.46
C ASP A 731 -62.27 -13.64 10.63
N SER A 732 -61.34 -13.52 11.65
CA SER A 732 -61.70 -13.32 13.05
C SER A 732 -60.45 -13.31 13.98
N ARG A 733 -60.14 -12.16 14.51
CA ARG A 733 -59.66 -11.93 15.89
C ARG A 733 -60.88 -11.92 16.79
N PRO A 734 -60.83 -12.00 18.18
CA PRO A 734 -59.75 -11.63 19.11
C PRO A 734 -59.76 -12.34 20.48
N ARG A 735 -58.91 -11.78 21.41
CA ARG A 735 -59.02 -11.63 22.89
C ARG A 735 -58.08 -12.44 23.78
N LYS A 736 -57.18 -11.72 24.36
CA LYS A 736 -56.88 -11.33 25.79
C LYS A 736 -57.54 -12.22 26.87
N LYS A 737 -56.64 -12.61 27.85
CA LYS A 737 -56.77 -12.39 29.31
C LYS A 737 -55.63 -13.12 30.04
N THR A 738 -54.86 -12.42 30.81
CA THR A 738 -54.78 -12.06 32.22
C THR A 738 -53.98 -13.04 33.11
N LYS A 739 -53.03 -12.43 33.85
CA LYS A 739 -52.28 -12.95 35.01
C LYS A 739 -53.21 -13.39 36.13
N PRO A 740 -52.69 -14.22 37.12
CA PRO A 740 -52.42 -13.60 38.38
C PRO A 740 -51.11 -14.02 39.11
N ARG A 741 -50.84 -13.21 40.11
CA ARG A 741 -49.81 -13.18 41.17
C ARG A 741 -49.96 -14.33 42.18
N GLY A 742 -48.85 -14.55 42.94
CA GLY A 742 -48.86 -15.14 44.29
C GLY A 742 -47.50 -15.79 44.56
N THR A 743 -46.62 -15.15 45.24
CA THR A 743 -46.21 -15.13 46.65
C THR A 743 -45.41 -16.33 47.11
N GLY A 744 -44.20 -16.06 47.58
CA GLY A 744 -43.70 -16.41 48.86
C GLY A 744 -42.76 -17.60 48.99
N GLY A 745 -41.63 -17.36 49.66
CA GLY A 745 -41.01 -18.36 50.48
C GLY A 745 -39.49 -18.58 50.31
N ASN A 746 -38.78 -17.99 51.22
CA ASN A 746 -37.43 -18.21 51.72
C ASN A 746 -37.02 -19.69 51.89
N SER A 747 -35.74 -20.00 51.62
CA SER A 747 -34.73 -20.42 52.62
C SER A 747 -33.59 -21.19 51.94
N SER A 748 -32.40 -20.68 52.03
CA SER A 748 -31.21 -21.12 52.78
C SER A 748 -30.66 -22.53 52.51
N SER A 749 -29.33 -22.48 52.39
CA SER A 749 -28.28 -23.43 52.78
C SER A 749 -27.70 -24.32 51.69
N ASP A 750 -26.47 -24.05 51.38
CA ASP A 750 -25.19 -24.70 51.74
C ASP A 750 -24.80 -25.97 50.98
N GLU A 751 -23.56 -25.88 50.59
CA GLU A 751 -22.44 -26.83 50.55
C GLU A 751 -22.20 -27.72 49.35
N ARG A 752 -21.03 -27.42 48.80
CA ARG A 752 -19.92 -28.29 48.36
C ARG A 752 -20.21 -29.53 47.50
N ALA A 753 -19.66 -29.53 46.35
CA ALA A 753 -18.45 -30.30 45.94
C ALA A 753 -17.96 -29.80 44.59
#